data_c10ea5cec0013f006548fae0c73ab1f1
#
_entry.id   c10ea5cec0013f006548fae0c73ab1f1
#
_cell.length_a   1.000
_cell.length_b   1.000
_cell.length_c   1.000
_cell.angle_alpha   90.00
_cell.angle_beta   90.00
_cell.angle_gamma   90.00
#
_symmetry.space_group_name_H-M   'P 1'
#
loop_
_entity.id
_entity.type
_entity.pdbx_description
1 polymer ?
#
loop_
_entity_poly.entity_id
_entity_poly.type
_entity_poly.pdbx_seq_one_letter_code
_entity_poly.pdbx_strand_id
1 'polypeptide(L)'
;MVNEPPQNLPVSPNGSDPLKEFLKREEIKTMEKDVDKLRENEARQEREKIIKIRVEAPPLSPPPLTKTPGPIPQPSTPATTTEEPTEEKNNLFRKILVRGGLIVFGLLILISVFWFLGARNWFKSEPAPIDNQPETSQSGAEQLPAVILSKPLIAVSRTEILKIASNEQIPAAINQLLDQGLPEEEFIRLAIENSKENRLASLSEIAGAFQIEAPLEILQKLDQNYTLVIIKQKEGVRFSLVAKTTDKNGLIKSLKEWETKTAKTGANLGEKKFPPLSSSFKTAAWQKTSFRYLTLGKNDSGICYLVIDDYFVLTSSFGSMKKIIEELNVSKNLGQMLITGFEGTVVTPQLEEFFKKYKPGGVLLLGKNIENAEQLKNLTGQLQALSQKETGQPLLIMADQESGNINRINFLDEKTAAKDIADVGQSYQVGKARAQELKQLGINVNLAPVLDWAAAGDFIFERSFQKPAEEVGELAKAMIFGQNSERVLTAIKHFPGYAGIAFNPEEQLAETEKTPEISQFQKAMEVNPQFVMTANVIYKEIDSILPFSFSPQGVQLLKDKLGQNILIMSDDLDQNSLINKFSLKEIVANPIEAGIDLLMFSGYRLPAEQGLDEFFRAYLAGEITREKAEKAVDRIIQLKNKLLK
;
A
#
# COMPACT_ATOMS: atom_id res chain seq x y z
N MET A 1 -16.19 -45.13 -37.30
CA MET A 1 -17.38 -44.28 -37.18
C MET A 1 -16.89 -42.97 -36.59
N VAL A 2 -16.85 -41.96 -37.40
CA VAL A 2 -16.38 -40.61 -37.12
C VAL A 2 -17.59 -39.86 -36.55
N ASN A 3 -17.52 -39.28 -35.34
CA ASN A 3 -18.54 -38.39 -34.84
C ASN A 3 -18.08 -36.94 -35.06
N GLU A 4 -18.85 -36.22 -35.84
CA GLU A 4 -18.76 -34.78 -36.05
C GLU A 4 -19.19 -33.99 -34.83
N PRO A 5 -18.67 -32.74 -34.65
CA PRO A 5 -19.09 -31.84 -33.57
C PRO A 5 -20.41 -31.13 -33.93
N PRO A 6 -21.21 -30.69 -32.94
CA PRO A 6 -22.50 -30.06 -33.16
C PRO A 6 -22.36 -28.64 -33.70
N GLN A 7 -23.18 -28.33 -34.69
CA GLN A 7 -23.28 -27.04 -35.39
C GLN A 7 -24.21 -26.05 -34.61
N ASN A 8 -23.77 -24.78 -34.64
CA ASN A 8 -24.55 -23.56 -34.74
C ASN A 8 -25.42 -23.09 -33.56
N LEU A 9 -24.86 -22.07 -32.89
CA LEU A 9 -25.66 -21.02 -32.26
C LEU A 9 -25.96 -19.90 -33.29
N PRO A 10 -27.14 -19.24 -33.24
CA PRO A 10 -27.55 -18.29 -34.27
C PRO A 10 -26.76 -16.98 -34.20
N VAL A 11 -26.17 -16.58 -35.29
CA VAL A 11 -25.52 -15.29 -35.53
C VAL A 11 -26.61 -14.23 -35.74
N SER A 12 -26.59 -13.16 -34.97
CA SER A 12 -27.42 -11.98 -35.15
C SER A 12 -27.04 -11.24 -36.46
N PRO A 13 -27.99 -10.66 -37.20
CA PRO A 13 -27.73 -10.15 -38.58
C PRO A 13 -27.03 -8.78 -38.63
N ASN A 14 -26.56 -8.20 -37.55
CA ASN A 14 -25.77 -6.97 -37.59
C ASN A 14 -24.49 -7.17 -36.78
N GLY A 15 -23.36 -7.25 -37.47
CA GLY A 15 -22.04 -7.54 -36.93
C GLY A 15 -21.43 -6.42 -36.08
N SER A 16 -22.10 -6.01 -35.00
CA SER A 16 -21.58 -5.15 -33.98
C SER A 16 -21.37 -5.94 -32.70
N ASP A 17 -20.13 -5.92 -32.21
CA ASP A 17 -19.74 -6.47 -30.93
C ASP A 17 -20.51 -5.74 -29.80
N PRO A 18 -21.38 -6.44 -29.03
CA PRO A 18 -22.18 -5.82 -27.96
C PRO A 18 -21.32 -5.10 -26.91
N LEU A 19 -20.06 -5.53 -26.72
CA LEU A 19 -19.12 -4.89 -25.82
C LEU A 19 -18.60 -3.55 -26.37
N LYS A 20 -18.41 -3.44 -27.70
CA LYS A 20 -18.03 -2.20 -28.35
C LYS A 20 -19.16 -1.17 -28.41
N GLU A 21 -20.39 -1.63 -28.49
CA GLU A 21 -21.58 -0.76 -28.48
C GLU A 21 -21.89 -0.24 -27.08
N PHE A 22 -21.67 -1.07 -26.05
CA PHE A 22 -21.75 -0.68 -24.64
C PHE A 22 -20.69 0.36 -24.26
N LEU A 23 -19.45 0.19 -24.74
CA LEU A 23 -18.33 1.11 -24.48
C LEU A 23 -18.46 2.44 -25.24
N LYS A 24 -19.25 2.53 -26.31
CA LYS A 24 -19.53 3.78 -27.03
C LYS A 24 -20.64 4.64 -26.43
N ARG A 25 -21.45 4.11 -25.50
CA ARG A 25 -22.65 4.80 -25.01
C ARG A 25 -22.51 5.58 -23.73
N GLU A 26 -21.42 5.48 -22.97
CA GLU A 26 -21.26 6.29 -21.76
C GLU A 26 -19.91 7.02 -21.74
N GLU A 27 -19.92 8.30 -22.08
CA GLU A 27 -18.89 9.23 -21.60
C GLU A 27 -18.83 9.13 -20.08
N ILE A 28 -17.75 8.58 -19.54
CA ILE A 28 -17.51 8.53 -18.09
C ILE A 28 -17.33 9.96 -17.61
N LYS A 29 -18.39 10.56 -17.06
CA LYS A 29 -18.36 11.88 -16.45
C LYS A 29 -17.77 11.74 -15.06
N THR A 30 -16.67 12.41 -14.81
CA THR A 30 -16.04 12.46 -13.49
C THR A 30 -16.62 13.58 -12.64
N MET A 31 -16.55 13.46 -11.32
CA MET A 31 -16.95 14.53 -10.38
C MET A 31 -16.19 15.84 -10.66
N GLU A 32 -14.94 15.77 -11.09
CA GLU A 32 -14.15 16.93 -11.54
C GLU A 32 -14.82 17.66 -12.71
N LYS A 33 -15.25 16.94 -13.74
CA LYS A 33 -15.96 17.56 -14.88
C LYS A 33 -17.29 18.18 -14.49
N ASP A 34 -17.99 17.61 -13.50
CA ASP A 34 -19.23 18.21 -12.99
C ASP A 34 -18.94 19.49 -12.18
N VAL A 35 -17.87 19.52 -11.39
CA VAL A 35 -17.41 20.69 -10.66
C VAL A 35 -16.94 21.79 -11.62
N ASP A 36 -16.21 21.43 -12.69
CA ASP A 36 -15.77 22.41 -13.69
C ASP A 36 -16.95 23.02 -14.45
N LYS A 37 -17.96 22.23 -14.83
CA LYS A 37 -19.21 22.76 -15.41
C LYS A 37 -19.98 23.69 -14.47
N LEU A 38 -19.95 23.40 -13.17
CA LEU A 38 -20.55 24.28 -12.16
C LEU A 38 -19.80 25.61 -12.07
N ARG A 39 -18.46 25.59 -12.06
CA ARG A 39 -17.61 26.79 -12.06
C ARG A 39 -17.82 27.63 -13.32
N GLU A 40 -17.90 26.99 -14.49
CA GLU A 40 -18.19 27.69 -15.75
C GLU A 40 -19.57 28.37 -15.73
N ASN A 41 -20.61 27.70 -15.23
CA ASN A 41 -21.94 28.24 -15.13
C ASN A 41 -22.03 29.43 -14.14
N GLU A 42 -21.32 29.32 -12.99
CA GLU A 42 -21.26 30.44 -12.03
C GLU A 42 -20.49 31.62 -12.59
N ALA A 43 -19.36 31.41 -13.24
CA ALA A 43 -18.60 32.47 -13.89
C ALA A 43 -19.41 33.14 -15.01
N ARG A 44 -20.26 32.39 -15.72
CA ARG A 44 -21.18 32.93 -16.71
C ARG A 44 -22.28 33.80 -16.05
N GLN A 45 -22.88 33.32 -14.96
CA GLN A 45 -23.88 34.08 -14.21
C GLN A 45 -23.29 35.36 -13.59
N GLU A 46 -22.06 35.31 -13.09
CA GLU A 46 -21.37 36.51 -12.59
C GLU A 46 -21.09 37.52 -13.71
N ARG A 47 -20.63 37.04 -14.88
CA ARG A 47 -20.46 37.93 -16.07
C ARG A 47 -21.77 38.53 -16.51
N GLU A 48 -22.86 37.77 -16.53
CA GLU A 48 -24.21 38.31 -16.87
C GLU A 48 -24.70 39.35 -15.85
N LYS A 49 -24.41 39.15 -14.55
CA LYS A 49 -24.69 40.17 -13.50
C LYS A 49 -23.87 41.44 -13.69
N ILE A 50 -22.57 41.31 -13.99
CA ILE A 50 -21.68 42.46 -14.25
C ILE A 50 -22.13 43.21 -15.51
N ILE A 51 -22.56 42.51 -16.56
CA ILE A 51 -23.09 43.13 -17.79
C ILE A 51 -24.39 43.88 -17.49
N LYS A 52 -25.32 43.31 -16.71
CA LYS A 52 -26.55 43.99 -16.28
C LYS A 52 -26.26 45.27 -15.49
N ILE A 53 -25.35 45.22 -14.52
CA ILE A 53 -24.95 46.39 -13.72
C ILE A 53 -24.31 47.48 -14.62
N ARG A 54 -23.58 47.07 -15.67
CA ARG A 54 -22.94 48.00 -16.60
C ARG A 54 -23.92 48.65 -17.60
N VAL A 55 -25.03 47.98 -17.88
CA VAL A 55 -26.08 48.50 -18.78
C VAL A 55 -27.03 49.46 -18.03
N GLU A 56 -27.20 49.33 -16.72
CA GLU A 56 -28.04 50.17 -15.87
C GLU A 56 -27.34 51.42 -15.29
N ALA A 57 -26.03 51.59 -15.54
CA ALA A 57 -25.27 52.77 -15.07
C ALA A 57 -25.38 53.93 -16.08
N PRO A 58 -25.74 55.15 -15.64
CA PRO A 58 -25.81 56.31 -16.53
C PRO A 58 -24.41 56.69 -17.04
N PRO A 59 -24.33 57.32 -18.26
CA PRO A 59 -23.04 57.62 -18.88
C PRO A 59 -22.29 58.71 -18.09
N LEU A 60 -21.06 58.38 -17.70
CA LEU A 60 -20.13 59.32 -17.07
C LEU A 60 -19.58 60.27 -18.08
N SER A 61 -19.69 61.58 -17.79
CA SER A 61 -19.16 62.70 -18.56
C SER A 61 -17.61 62.65 -18.61
N PRO A 62 -16.98 63.06 -19.73
CA PRO A 62 -15.52 62.96 -19.86
C PRO A 62 -14.82 64.04 -19.00
N PRO A 63 -13.66 63.71 -18.39
CA PRO A 63 -12.88 64.68 -17.62
C PRO A 63 -12.07 65.62 -18.51
N PRO A 64 -11.78 66.87 -18.07
CA PRO A 64 -11.01 67.81 -18.84
C PRO A 64 -9.52 67.53 -18.89
N LEU A 65 -8.91 67.78 -20.05
CA LEU A 65 -7.50 67.71 -20.33
C LEU A 65 -6.68 68.77 -19.57
N THR A 66 -5.65 68.38 -18.80
CA THR A 66 -4.55 69.30 -18.42
C THR A 66 -3.23 68.63 -18.25
N LYS A 67 -2.33 69.00 -19.14
CA LYS A 67 -0.88 69.35 -19.01
C LYS A 67 0.13 68.46 -18.36
N THR A 68 1.19 68.21 -19.10
CA THR A 68 2.44 67.45 -19.01
C THR A 68 3.44 67.95 -17.91
N PRO A 69 4.54 67.21 -17.66
CA PRO A 69 5.04 66.88 -16.33
C PRO A 69 6.30 67.61 -15.86
N GLY A 70 6.56 67.58 -14.58
CA GLY A 70 7.81 68.01 -13.93
C GLY A 70 8.40 66.88 -13.06
N PRO A 71 9.69 66.98 -12.67
CA PRO A 71 10.56 65.82 -12.44
C PRO A 71 10.47 65.23 -11.03
N ILE A 72 10.94 63.95 -10.98
CA ILE A 72 10.97 63.01 -9.87
C ILE A 72 11.93 63.46 -8.75
N PRO A 73 11.53 63.35 -7.47
CA PRO A 73 12.47 63.15 -6.36
C PRO A 73 12.45 61.73 -5.80
N GLN A 74 13.63 61.25 -5.44
CA GLN A 74 13.88 59.93 -4.85
C GLN A 74 13.38 59.80 -3.40
N PRO A 75 13.30 58.55 -2.87
CA PRO A 75 12.39 58.21 -1.79
C PRO A 75 13.00 58.35 -0.39
N SER A 76 12.16 58.82 0.52
CA SER A 76 12.39 58.69 1.96
C SER A 76 11.61 57.50 2.49
N THR A 77 12.30 56.67 3.26
CA THR A 77 11.82 55.52 4.02
C THR A 77 10.61 55.83 4.89
N PRO A 78 9.52 55.08 4.84
CA PRO A 78 8.51 55.14 5.88
C PRO A 78 8.72 54.10 6.96
N ALA A 79 8.45 54.54 8.17
CA ALA A 79 8.47 53.78 9.41
C ALA A 79 7.43 52.66 9.36
N THR A 80 7.86 51.56 9.93
CA THR A 80 7.09 50.33 10.20
C THR A 80 5.97 50.64 11.19
N THR A 81 4.75 50.55 10.74
CA THR A 81 3.58 50.34 11.61
C THR A 81 3.08 48.92 11.35
N THR A 82 3.36 48.08 12.29
CA THR A 82 2.80 46.72 12.40
C THR A 82 1.33 46.85 12.77
N GLU A 83 0.46 46.65 11.81
CA GLU A 83 -0.92 46.28 12.10
C GLU A 83 -1.01 44.73 12.09
N GLU A 84 -1.20 44.16 13.26
CA GLU A 84 -1.60 42.75 13.43
C GLU A 84 -2.96 42.56 12.71
N PRO A 85 -3.08 41.50 11.88
CA PRO A 85 -4.40 41.16 11.34
C PRO A 85 -5.24 40.57 12.46
N THR A 86 -6.35 41.20 12.75
CA THR A 86 -7.34 40.78 13.74
C THR A 86 -7.78 39.33 13.51
N GLU A 87 -7.81 38.52 14.58
CA GLU A 87 -8.19 37.10 14.63
C GLU A 87 -9.54 36.75 13.98
N GLU A 88 -10.43 37.70 13.83
CA GLU A 88 -11.75 37.48 13.23
C GLU A 88 -11.75 37.12 11.74
N LYS A 89 -10.80 37.63 10.94
CA LYS A 89 -10.73 37.28 9.50
C LYS A 89 -10.20 35.86 9.27
N ASN A 90 -9.28 35.40 10.10
CA ASN A 90 -8.77 34.03 10.02
C ASN A 90 -9.81 32.97 10.44
N ASN A 91 -10.68 33.33 11.41
CA ASN A 91 -11.77 32.47 11.84
C ASN A 91 -12.88 32.30 10.78
N LEU A 92 -13.14 33.33 9.99
CA LEU A 92 -14.14 33.26 8.92
C LEU A 92 -13.65 32.41 7.73
N PHE A 93 -12.37 32.54 7.37
CA PHE A 93 -11.75 31.77 6.31
C PHE A 93 -11.61 30.29 6.70
N ARG A 94 -11.22 30.03 7.95
CA ARG A 94 -11.15 28.70 8.54
C ARG A 94 -12.55 28.06 8.65
N LYS A 95 -13.58 28.83 9.00
CA LYS A 95 -14.99 28.41 9.00
C LYS A 95 -15.51 28.05 7.60
N ILE A 96 -15.07 28.75 6.55
CA ILE A 96 -15.45 28.47 5.16
C ILE A 96 -14.76 27.23 4.60
N LEU A 97 -13.47 27.03 4.88
CA LEU A 97 -12.70 25.86 4.45
C LEU A 97 -13.20 24.56 5.10
N VAL A 98 -13.49 24.62 6.39
CA VAL A 98 -14.01 23.50 7.15
C VAL A 98 -15.45 23.18 6.72
N ARG A 99 -16.27 24.16 6.31
CA ARG A 99 -17.64 23.98 5.81
C ARG A 99 -17.72 23.31 4.44
N GLY A 100 -16.76 23.58 3.54
CA GLY A 100 -16.73 22.96 2.21
C GLY A 100 -16.33 21.49 2.20
N GLY A 101 -15.67 21.02 3.25
CA GLY A 101 -15.12 19.67 3.34
C GLY A 101 -16.03 18.60 3.90
N LEU A 102 -17.12 18.97 4.50
CA LEU A 102 -17.88 18.10 5.38
C LEU A 102 -19.28 17.82 4.95
N ILE A 103 -19.53 17.88 3.72
CA ILE A 103 -20.83 17.52 3.25
C ILE A 103 -20.78 16.11 2.80
N VAL A 104 -21.39 15.29 3.60
CA VAL A 104 -22.20 14.20 3.19
C VAL A 104 -21.66 12.82 3.42
N PHE A 105 -22.27 12.29 4.33
CA PHE A 105 -22.30 10.88 4.44
C PHE A 105 -23.73 10.42 4.56
N GLY A 106 -24.32 9.93 3.51
CA GLY A 106 -25.62 9.27 3.56
C GLY A 106 -25.60 8.05 4.41
N LEU A 107 -24.52 7.68 5.03
CA LEU A 107 -24.46 6.43 5.78
C LEU A 107 -23.44 6.43 6.83
N LEU A 108 -22.95 7.31 7.39
CA LEU A 108 -22.11 7.09 8.54
C LEU A 108 -21.10 8.10 8.88
N ILE A 109 -20.83 9.04 8.13
CA ILE A 109 -19.84 9.93 8.60
C ILE A 109 -19.98 11.20 7.90
N LEU A 110 -20.66 12.07 8.52
CA LEU A 110 -20.39 13.39 8.18
C LEU A 110 -20.61 14.26 9.30
N ILE A 111 -19.68 14.26 9.94
CA ILE A 111 -19.66 14.91 11.12
C ILE A 111 -18.79 16.02 11.02
N SER A 112 -19.22 16.95 11.55
CA SER A 112 -18.41 17.75 12.34
C SER A 112 -18.27 19.19 11.98
N VAL A 113 -18.57 19.56 10.82
CA VAL A 113 -18.40 20.97 10.61
C VAL A 113 -19.64 21.76 10.90
N PHE A 114 -20.71 21.02 11.01
CA PHE A 114 -21.99 21.58 11.28
C PHE A 114 -22.16 22.08 12.71
N TRP A 115 -21.54 21.32 13.62
CA TRP A 115 -21.53 21.61 15.04
C TRP A 115 -20.79 22.92 15.37
N PHE A 116 -19.80 23.25 14.59
CA PHE A 116 -18.96 24.42 14.85
C PHE A 116 -19.69 25.77 14.73
N LEU A 117 -20.87 25.77 14.15
CA LEU A 117 -21.56 27.00 13.84
C LEU A 117 -22.89 27.24 14.54
N GLY A 118 -23.49 26.25 15.14
CA GLY A 118 -24.79 26.39 15.77
C GLY A 118 -24.91 25.88 17.19
N ALA A 119 -24.17 24.84 17.52
CA ALA A 119 -24.36 24.13 18.78
C ALA A 119 -23.41 24.55 19.90
N ARG A 120 -22.41 25.39 19.61
CA ARG A 120 -21.48 25.91 20.64
C ARG A 120 -22.19 26.65 21.80
N ASN A 121 -23.40 27.13 21.57
CA ASN A 121 -24.17 27.82 22.59
C ASN A 121 -25.21 26.96 23.32
N TRP A 122 -25.37 25.69 22.94
CA TRP A 122 -26.39 24.83 23.55
C TRP A 122 -25.90 23.92 24.66
N PHE A 123 -24.58 23.75 24.79
CA PHE A 123 -23.95 22.94 25.83
C PHE A 123 -23.01 23.74 26.74
N LYS A 124 -23.47 24.91 27.20
CA LYS A 124 -22.91 25.51 28.42
C LYS A 124 -23.72 25.05 29.63
N SER A 125 -23.50 23.83 30.05
CA SER A 125 -23.75 23.47 31.43
C SER A 125 -22.43 23.74 32.19
N GLU A 126 -22.45 24.68 33.11
CA GLU A 126 -21.33 24.93 34.02
C GLU A 126 -21.07 23.66 34.85
N PRO A 127 -19.81 23.26 35.04
CA PRO A 127 -19.48 22.19 35.97
C PRO A 127 -19.74 22.69 37.39
N ALA A 128 -20.46 21.89 38.18
CA ALA A 128 -20.63 22.11 39.61
C ALA A 128 -19.25 22.16 40.31
N PRO A 129 -19.08 22.99 41.37
CA PRO A 129 -17.82 23.13 42.06
C PRO A 129 -17.43 21.81 42.74
N ILE A 130 -16.19 21.38 42.52
CA ILE A 130 -15.59 20.20 43.14
C ILE A 130 -15.18 20.62 44.56
N ASP A 131 -15.83 20.04 45.56
CA ASP A 131 -15.46 20.13 46.94
C ASP A 131 -14.24 19.20 47.20
N ASN A 132 -13.11 19.80 47.53
CA ASN A 132 -11.87 19.08 47.86
C ASN A 132 -11.89 18.69 49.34
N GLN A 133 -12.19 17.43 49.61
CA GLN A 133 -11.73 16.78 50.83
C GLN A 133 -11.01 15.46 50.51
N PRO A 134 -9.88 15.17 51.13
CA PRO A 134 -9.14 13.94 50.88
C PRO A 134 -9.69 12.80 51.76
N GLU A 135 -10.42 11.90 51.17
CA GLU A 135 -10.69 10.62 51.81
C GLU A 135 -9.74 9.55 51.25
N THR A 136 -8.83 9.12 52.12
CA THR A 136 -8.07 7.88 51.95
C THR A 136 -8.98 6.69 52.14
N SER A 137 -9.31 6.03 51.04
CA SER A 137 -9.77 4.64 51.05
C SER A 137 -9.16 3.88 49.91
N GLN A 138 -8.23 2.98 50.23
CA GLN A 138 -7.79 1.92 49.34
C GLN A 138 -9.00 1.01 49.03
N SER A 139 -9.59 1.19 47.86
CA SER A 139 -10.40 0.17 47.23
C SER A 139 -9.70 -0.22 45.93
N GLY A 140 -9.25 -1.47 45.86
CA GLY A 140 -8.72 -2.04 44.63
C GLY A 140 -9.79 -1.96 43.53
N ALA A 141 -9.69 -0.94 42.68
CA ALA A 141 -10.44 -0.90 41.45
C ALA A 141 -9.86 -1.99 40.56
N GLU A 142 -10.61 -3.06 40.35
CA GLU A 142 -10.36 -3.99 39.25
C GLU A 142 -10.26 -3.16 37.95
N GLN A 143 -9.04 -3.03 37.45
CA GLN A 143 -8.85 -2.43 36.12
C GLN A 143 -9.53 -3.34 35.11
N LEU A 144 -10.64 -2.88 34.53
CA LEU A 144 -11.27 -3.55 33.41
C LEU A 144 -10.20 -3.80 32.32
N PRO A 145 -10.18 -4.98 31.71
CA PRO A 145 -9.22 -5.29 30.65
C PRO A 145 -9.33 -4.24 29.54
N ALA A 146 -8.19 -3.83 29.00
CA ALA A 146 -8.15 -2.84 27.92
C ALA A 146 -8.98 -3.32 26.71
N VAL A 147 -9.69 -2.39 26.06
CA VAL A 147 -10.45 -2.69 24.84
C VAL A 147 -9.49 -3.17 23.77
N ILE A 148 -9.72 -4.39 23.27
CA ILE A 148 -8.91 -4.96 22.19
C ILE A 148 -9.36 -4.31 20.88
N LEU A 149 -8.47 -3.51 20.29
CA LEU A 149 -8.72 -2.93 18.97
C LEU A 149 -8.60 -4.02 17.88
N SER A 150 -9.63 -4.13 17.05
CA SER A 150 -9.54 -4.95 15.85
C SER A 150 -8.45 -4.41 14.90
N LYS A 151 -7.87 -5.29 14.06
CA LYS A 151 -6.95 -4.86 13.00
C LYS A 151 -7.68 -3.91 12.04
N PRO A 152 -7.08 -2.80 11.60
CA PRO A 152 -7.67 -1.96 10.57
C PRO A 152 -7.81 -2.73 9.25
N LEU A 153 -8.81 -2.38 8.45
CA LEU A 153 -9.10 -3.05 7.17
C LEU A 153 -8.29 -2.47 6.00
N ILE A 154 -7.67 -1.31 6.20
CA ILE A 154 -6.70 -0.67 5.30
C ILE A 154 -5.56 -0.13 6.14
N ALA A 155 -4.41 0.14 5.51
CA ALA A 155 -3.29 0.75 6.22
C ALA A 155 -3.64 2.15 6.72
N VAL A 156 -3.19 2.45 7.93
CA VAL A 156 -3.40 3.74 8.59
C VAL A 156 -2.07 4.23 9.15
N SER A 157 -1.84 5.55 9.09
CA SER A 157 -0.62 6.15 9.63
C SER A 157 -0.58 6.03 11.17
N ARG A 158 -1.75 6.16 11.81
CA ARG A 158 -1.92 5.98 13.25
C ARG A 158 -3.38 5.77 13.61
N THR A 159 -3.62 5.31 14.85
CA THR A 159 -4.97 5.19 15.42
C THR A 159 -5.13 6.18 16.56
N GLU A 160 -6.16 7.00 16.49
CA GLU A 160 -6.60 7.87 17.58
C GLU A 160 -7.75 7.21 18.33
N ILE A 161 -7.59 7.03 19.65
CA ILE A 161 -8.62 6.44 20.51
C ILE A 161 -9.39 7.57 21.19
N LEU A 162 -10.64 7.73 20.79
CA LEU A 162 -11.54 8.73 21.37
C LEU A 162 -12.37 8.07 22.47
N LYS A 163 -12.05 8.36 23.72
CA LYS A 163 -12.78 7.84 24.89
C LYS A 163 -14.00 8.69 25.17
N ILE A 164 -15.17 8.06 25.24
CA ILE A 164 -16.46 8.69 25.52
C ILE A 164 -17.15 7.96 26.68
N ALA A 165 -17.98 8.67 27.43
CA ALA A 165 -18.84 8.08 28.46
C ALA A 165 -20.26 7.80 27.96
N SER A 166 -20.68 8.42 26.84
CA SER A 166 -21.94 8.16 26.15
C SER A 166 -21.84 8.53 24.67
N ASN A 167 -22.72 7.97 23.84
CA ASN A 167 -22.67 8.14 22.39
C ASN A 167 -22.93 9.60 21.94
N GLU A 168 -23.63 10.40 22.75
CA GLU A 168 -23.85 11.82 22.49
C GLU A 168 -22.56 12.64 22.49
N GLN A 169 -21.49 12.14 23.11
CA GLN A 169 -20.19 12.79 23.17
C GLN A 169 -19.34 12.58 21.91
N ILE A 170 -19.72 11.64 21.03
CA ILE A 170 -18.95 11.32 19.81
C ILE A 170 -18.64 12.56 18.97
N PRO A 171 -19.64 13.44 18.64
CA PRO A 171 -19.36 14.64 17.86
C PRO A 171 -18.34 15.59 18.52
N ALA A 172 -18.47 15.78 19.83
CA ALA A 172 -17.58 16.68 20.57
C ALA A 172 -16.13 16.12 20.61
N ALA A 173 -15.96 14.83 20.85
CA ALA A 173 -14.65 14.18 20.88
C ALA A 173 -13.92 14.26 19.51
N ILE A 174 -14.66 14.08 18.42
CA ILE A 174 -14.08 14.23 17.07
C ILE A 174 -13.72 15.69 16.81
N ASN A 175 -14.57 16.67 17.17
CA ASN A 175 -14.27 18.07 16.99
C ASN A 175 -13.02 18.50 17.77
N GLN A 176 -12.87 18.02 19.01
CA GLN A 176 -11.67 18.26 19.81
C GLN A 176 -10.39 17.75 19.12
N LEU A 177 -10.44 16.57 18.49
CA LEU A 177 -9.31 16.04 17.70
C LEU A 177 -9.03 16.94 16.48
N LEU A 178 -10.06 17.38 15.76
CA LEU A 178 -9.90 18.24 14.59
C LEU A 178 -9.31 19.62 14.95
N ASP A 179 -9.62 20.15 16.12
CA ASP A 179 -9.09 21.43 16.60
C ASP A 179 -7.59 21.37 16.95
N GLN A 180 -7.04 20.19 17.26
CA GLN A 180 -5.61 19.99 17.50
C GLN A 180 -4.77 20.12 16.22
N GLY A 181 -5.42 20.09 15.06
CA GLY A 181 -4.77 20.07 13.75
C GLY A 181 -4.38 18.65 13.32
N LEU A 182 -4.55 18.37 12.04
CA LEU A 182 -4.21 17.09 11.45
C LEU A 182 -3.09 17.25 10.43
N PRO A 183 -2.15 16.30 10.30
CA PRO A 183 -1.21 16.26 9.20
C PRO A 183 -1.95 16.09 7.88
N GLU A 184 -1.36 16.61 6.79
CA GLU A 184 -1.94 16.50 5.47
C GLU A 184 -1.67 15.10 4.88
N GLU A 185 -2.65 14.58 4.16
CA GLU A 185 -2.56 13.36 3.37
C GLU A 185 -2.37 12.05 4.16
N GLU A 186 -2.43 12.09 5.48
CA GLU A 186 -2.34 10.90 6.34
C GLU A 186 -3.71 10.25 6.56
N PHE A 187 -3.72 8.90 6.60
CA PHE A 187 -4.87 8.10 7.03
C PHE A 187 -4.85 7.94 8.55
N ILE A 188 -5.70 8.66 9.25
CA ILE A 188 -5.81 8.56 10.71
C ILE A 188 -7.07 7.77 11.04
N ARG A 189 -6.89 6.59 11.66
CA ARG A 189 -8.01 5.78 12.13
C ARG A 189 -8.62 6.40 13.37
N LEU A 190 -9.95 6.47 13.42
CA LEU A 190 -10.70 6.79 14.63
C LEU A 190 -11.23 5.51 15.27
N ALA A 191 -10.82 5.25 16.50
CA ALA A 191 -11.37 4.20 17.35
C ALA A 191 -12.16 4.87 18.49
N ILE A 192 -13.49 4.76 18.46
CA ILE A 192 -14.38 5.40 19.45
C ILE A 192 -14.68 4.38 20.54
N GLU A 193 -14.11 4.57 21.72
CA GLU A 193 -14.23 3.67 22.87
C GLU A 193 -15.29 4.21 23.85
N ASN A 194 -16.36 3.46 24.06
CA ASN A 194 -17.29 3.71 25.16
C ASN A 194 -16.67 3.16 26.45
N SER A 195 -16.15 4.06 27.28
CA SER A 195 -15.43 3.70 28.53
C SER A 195 -16.35 3.07 29.60
N LYS A 196 -17.66 3.32 29.57
CA LYS A 196 -18.60 2.69 30.50
C LYS A 196 -18.91 1.25 30.11
N GLU A 197 -19.00 0.97 28.82
CA GLU A 197 -19.33 -0.33 28.28
C GLU A 197 -18.10 -1.17 27.91
N ASN A 198 -16.92 -0.56 28.03
CA ASN A 198 -15.62 -1.16 27.72
C ASN A 198 -15.58 -1.83 26.32
N ARG A 199 -16.11 -1.15 25.32
CA ARG A 199 -16.14 -1.61 23.91
C ARG A 199 -16.04 -0.45 22.93
N LEU A 200 -15.80 -0.76 21.68
CA LEU A 200 -15.91 0.22 20.61
C LEU A 200 -17.37 0.54 20.28
N ALA A 201 -17.64 1.77 19.91
CA ALA A 201 -18.94 2.18 19.39
C ALA A 201 -19.24 1.44 18.08
N SER A 202 -20.47 0.96 17.91
CA SER A 202 -20.95 0.35 16.67
C SER A 202 -21.21 1.41 15.59
N LEU A 203 -21.28 0.97 14.34
CA LEU A 203 -21.64 1.86 13.23
C LEU A 203 -23.02 2.52 13.41
N SER A 204 -23.97 1.81 14.02
CA SER A 204 -25.31 2.34 14.30
C SER A 204 -25.28 3.42 15.37
N GLU A 205 -24.45 3.28 16.41
CA GLU A 205 -24.27 4.29 17.46
C GLU A 205 -23.61 5.55 16.91
N ILE A 206 -22.58 5.38 16.07
CA ILE A 206 -21.93 6.50 15.39
C ILE A 206 -22.93 7.23 14.50
N ALA A 207 -23.68 6.51 13.65
CA ALA A 207 -24.70 7.10 12.81
C ALA A 207 -25.78 7.83 13.62
N GLY A 208 -26.24 7.24 14.74
CA GLY A 208 -27.21 7.82 15.64
C GLY A 208 -26.72 9.11 16.32
N ALA A 209 -25.46 9.12 16.79
CA ALA A 209 -24.85 10.29 17.43
C ALA A 209 -24.81 11.51 16.52
N PHE A 210 -24.74 11.27 15.21
CA PHE A 210 -24.74 12.33 14.20
C PHE A 210 -26.08 12.53 13.52
N GLN A 211 -27.12 11.88 13.98
CA GLN A 211 -28.46 11.95 13.42
C GLN A 211 -28.49 11.69 11.90
N ILE A 212 -27.62 10.78 11.46
CA ILE A 212 -27.55 10.38 10.06
C ILE A 212 -28.69 9.42 9.76
N GLU A 213 -29.53 9.74 8.77
CA GLU A 213 -30.47 8.77 8.19
C GLU A 213 -29.71 7.67 7.43
N ALA A 214 -29.07 6.76 8.15
CA ALA A 214 -28.48 5.59 7.53
C ALA A 214 -29.57 4.50 7.35
N PRO A 215 -29.76 3.96 6.14
CA PRO A 215 -30.66 2.82 5.97
C PRO A 215 -30.21 1.65 6.82
N LEU A 216 -31.03 1.24 7.76
CA LEU A 216 -30.72 0.15 8.68
C LEU A 216 -30.37 -1.14 7.93
N GLU A 217 -31.01 -1.36 6.78
CA GLU A 217 -30.75 -2.51 5.90
C GLU A 217 -29.34 -2.53 5.34
N ILE A 218 -28.66 -1.39 5.22
CA ILE A 218 -27.25 -1.33 4.80
C ILE A 218 -26.36 -1.65 5.99
N LEU A 219 -26.60 -1.01 7.15
CA LEU A 219 -25.78 -1.22 8.34
C LEU A 219 -25.79 -2.66 8.83
N GLN A 220 -26.93 -3.34 8.74
CA GLN A 220 -27.09 -4.73 9.14
C GLN A 220 -26.33 -5.73 8.25
N LYS A 221 -25.91 -5.31 7.04
CA LYS A 221 -25.14 -6.15 6.12
C LYS A 221 -23.63 -5.93 6.23
N LEU A 222 -23.22 -5.02 7.11
CA LEU A 222 -21.81 -4.73 7.38
C LEU A 222 -21.35 -5.45 8.65
N ASP A 223 -20.10 -5.93 8.62
CA ASP A 223 -19.43 -6.52 9.77
C ASP A 223 -19.24 -5.46 10.86
N GLN A 224 -19.17 -5.90 12.12
CA GLN A 224 -18.84 -5.06 13.26
C GLN A 224 -17.35 -4.61 13.24
N ASN A 225 -16.50 -5.31 12.51
CA ASN A 225 -15.13 -4.87 12.25
C ASN A 225 -15.12 -3.86 11.10
N TYR A 226 -15.01 -2.60 11.44
CA TYR A 226 -14.89 -1.50 10.49
C TYR A 226 -13.65 -0.64 10.76
N THR A 227 -13.24 0.12 9.76
CA THR A 227 -12.18 1.12 9.86
C THR A 227 -12.74 2.48 9.46
N LEU A 228 -12.84 3.36 10.44
CA LEU A 228 -13.24 4.74 10.25
C LEU A 228 -11.98 5.58 10.14
N VAL A 229 -11.83 6.34 9.05
CA VAL A 229 -10.63 7.11 8.73
C VAL A 229 -10.96 8.55 8.48
N ILE A 230 -10.10 9.44 8.97
CA ILE A 230 -10.06 10.85 8.55
C ILE A 230 -8.77 11.11 7.77
N ILE A 231 -8.91 11.97 6.75
CA ILE A 231 -7.81 12.43 5.89
C ILE A 231 -7.93 13.95 5.76
N LYS A 232 -6.86 14.67 6.07
CA LYS A 232 -6.80 16.09 5.75
C LYS A 232 -6.29 16.25 4.33
N GLN A 233 -7.11 16.82 3.47
CA GLN A 233 -6.79 17.17 2.09
C GLN A 233 -6.76 18.68 1.92
N LYS A 234 -6.25 19.16 0.79
CA LYS A 234 -6.18 20.60 0.46
C LYS A 234 -7.54 21.31 0.62
N GLU A 235 -8.62 20.65 0.25
CA GLU A 235 -9.98 21.17 0.32
C GLU A 235 -10.65 20.97 1.69
N GLY A 236 -9.94 20.42 2.66
CA GLY A 236 -10.40 20.19 4.03
C GLY A 236 -10.36 18.73 4.48
N VAL A 237 -10.89 18.48 5.66
CA VAL A 237 -10.93 17.12 6.24
C VAL A 237 -12.01 16.28 5.56
N ARG A 238 -11.67 15.03 5.26
CA ARG A 238 -12.54 14.04 4.64
C ARG A 238 -12.65 12.81 5.52
N PHE A 239 -13.82 12.18 5.47
CA PHE A 239 -14.11 10.95 6.19
C PHE A 239 -14.23 9.78 5.22
N SER A 240 -13.80 8.62 5.66
CA SER A 240 -13.93 7.37 4.92
C SER A 240 -14.28 6.24 5.88
N LEU A 241 -15.21 5.40 5.48
CA LEU A 241 -15.55 4.15 6.14
C LEU A 241 -15.13 3.01 5.25
N VAL A 242 -14.41 2.06 5.81
CA VAL A 242 -14.15 0.75 5.21
C VAL A 242 -14.72 -0.31 6.13
N ALA A 243 -15.56 -1.17 5.62
CA ALA A 243 -16.19 -2.28 6.36
C ALA A 243 -16.22 -3.53 5.48
N LYS A 244 -16.31 -4.70 6.09
CA LYS A 244 -16.62 -5.93 5.37
C LYS A 244 -18.11 -6.15 5.28
N THR A 245 -18.55 -6.85 4.24
CA THR A 245 -19.95 -7.26 4.10
C THR A 245 -20.06 -8.77 4.15
N THR A 246 -21.07 -9.25 4.88
CA THR A 246 -21.45 -10.68 4.95
C THR A 246 -22.48 -11.05 3.90
N ASP A 247 -23.14 -10.05 3.28
CA ASP A 247 -24.14 -10.21 2.23
C ASP A 247 -23.93 -9.19 1.11
N LYS A 248 -22.98 -9.46 0.23
CA LYS A 248 -22.63 -8.59 -0.90
C LYS A 248 -23.81 -8.28 -1.82
N ASN A 249 -24.58 -9.29 -2.18
CA ASN A 249 -25.69 -9.12 -3.13
C ASN A 249 -26.84 -8.33 -2.51
N GLY A 250 -27.19 -8.61 -1.28
CA GLY A 250 -28.20 -7.85 -0.54
C GLY A 250 -27.76 -6.41 -0.28
N LEU A 251 -26.46 -6.20 0.02
CA LEU A 251 -25.90 -4.86 0.18
C LEU A 251 -26.02 -4.03 -1.10
N ILE A 252 -25.63 -4.61 -2.25
CA ILE A 252 -25.74 -3.93 -3.56
C ILE A 252 -27.21 -3.57 -3.87
N LYS A 253 -28.15 -4.44 -3.55
CA LYS A 253 -29.59 -4.17 -3.72
C LYS A 253 -30.02 -2.98 -2.85
N SER A 254 -29.72 -3.01 -1.56
CA SER A 254 -30.07 -1.92 -0.63
C SER A 254 -29.41 -0.59 -1.02
N LEU A 255 -28.17 -0.62 -1.54
CA LEU A 255 -27.46 0.57 -2.04
C LEU A 255 -28.16 1.19 -3.26
N LYS A 256 -28.69 0.39 -4.21
CA LYS A 256 -29.44 0.90 -5.37
C LYS A 256 -30.75 1.59 -4.95
N GLU A 257 -31.44 1.02 -3.99
CA GLU A 257 -32.66 1.60 -3.42
C GLU A 257 -32.36 2.93 -2.72
N TRP A 258 -31.29 2.96 -1.93
CA TRP A 258 -30.77 4.14 -1.27
C TRP A 258 -30.32 5.22 -2.27
N GLU A 259 -29.61 4.89 -3.36
CA GLU A 259 -29.25 5.85 -4.41
C GLU A 259 -30.48 6.59 -4.95
N THR A 260 -31.55 5.85 -5.24
CA THR A 260 -32.77 6.41 -5.81
C THR A 260 -33.44 7.40 -4.87
N LYS A 261 -33.44 7.12 -3.57
CA LYS A 261 -33.96 8.02 -2.53
C LYS A 261 -33.04 9.24 -2.39
N THR A 262 -31.74 9.02 -2.15
CA THR A 262 -30.76 10.06 -1.84
C THR A 262 -30.55 11.04 -3.00
N ALA A 263 -30.58 10.57 -4.24
CA ALA A 263 -30.48 11.43 -5.41
C ALA A 263 -31.68 12.41 -5.55
N LYS A 264 -32.84 12.05 -5.02
CA LYS A 264 -34.02 12.92 -5.03
C LYS A 264 -34.08 13.85 -3.83
N THR A 265 -33.76 13.34 -2.65
CA THR A 265 -33.98 14.04 -1.39
C THR A 265 -32.72 14.79 -0.91
N GLY A 266 -31.56 14.46 -1.43
CA GLY A 266 -30.28 14.85 -0.87
C GLY A 266 -29.91 14.00 0.35
N ALA A 267 -28.86 14.38 1.04
CA ALA A 267 -28.46 13.76 2.28
C ALA A 267 -28.89 14.62 3.47
N ASN A 268 -29.45 13.99 4.49
CA ASN A 268 -29.73 14.63 5.76
C ASN A 268 -28.58 14.38 6.74
N LEU A 269 -28.19 15.41 7.44
CA LEU A 269 -27.19 15.38 8.50
C LEU A 269 -27.75 16.19 9.68
N GLY A 270 -28.25 15.54 10.67
CA GLY A 270 -29.05 16.21 11.69
C GLY A 270 -30.21 16.95 11.05
N GLU A 271 -30.42 18.19 11.44
CA GLU A 271 -31.46 19.06 10.91
C GLU A 271 -31.12 19.64 9.52
N LYS A 272 -29.89 19.51 9.03
CA LYS A 272 -29.49 20.07 7.73
C LYS A 272 -29.60 19.08 6.59
N LYS A 273 -30.19 19.61 5.53
CA LYS A 273 -30.33 18.92 4.25
C LYS A 273 -29.34 19.46 3.23
N PHE A 274 -28.61 18.56 2.60
CA PHE A 274 -27.68 18.86 1.52
C PHE A 274 -28.29 18.42 0.20
N PRO A 275 -28.77 19.34 -0.63
CA PRO A 275 -29.35 19.01 -1.90
C PRO A 275 -28.28 18.45 -2.84
N PRO A 276 -28.59 17.44 -3.66
CA PRO A 276 -27.66 16.93 -4.63
C PRO A 276 -27.47 17.93 -5.78
N LEU A 277 -26.24 18.05 -6.29
CA LEU A 277 -25.94 18.85 -7.47
C LEU A 277 -26.18 18.07 -8.79
N SER A 278 -26.54 16.80 -8.69
CA SER A 278 -26.94 15.96 -9.81
C SER A 278 -28.16 15.12 -9.45
N SER A 279 -28.99 14.81 -10.46
CA SER A 279 -30.25 14.06 -10.27
C SER A 279 -30.10 12.57 -10.06
N SER A 280 -28.87 12.04 -10.13
CA SER A 280 -28.57 10.62 -9.98
C SER A 280 -27.11 10.40 -9.59
N PHE A 281 -26.86 9.24 -8.95
CA PHE A 281 -25.49 8.76 -8.81
C PHE A 281 -24.89 8.45 -10.18
N LYS A 282 -23.63 8.80 -10.33
CA LYS A 282 -22.83 8.53 -11.54
C LYS A 282 -21.80 7.43 -11.25
N THR A 283 -21.23 6.87 -12.30
CA THR A 283 -20.12 5.93 -12.20
C THR A 283 -18.83 6.61 -12.62
N ALA A 284 -17.77 6.38 -11.88
CA ALA A 284 -16.40 6.72 -12.25
C ALA A 284 -15.49 5.51 -12.05
N ALA A 285 -14.29 5.58 -12.58
CA ALA A 285 -13.27 4.57 -12.36
C ALA A 285 -11.93 5.20 -12.03
N TRP A 286 -11.16 4.53 -11.17
CA TRP A 286 -9.79 4.85 -10.84
C TRP A 286 -8.97 3.57 -10.77
N GLN A 287 -7.80 3.51 -11.41
CA GLN A 287 -6.96 2.31 -11.51
C GLN A 287 -7.76 1.03 -11.86
N LYS A 288 -8.67 1.12 -12.87
CA LYS A 288 -9.59 0.05 -13.30
C LYS A 288 -10.66 -0.35 -12.28
N THR A 289 -10.74 0.29 -11.11
CA THR A 289 -11.75 0.04 -10.09
C THR A 289 -12.89 1.05 -10.24
N SER A 290 -14.10 0.56 -10.51
CA SER A 290 -15.30 1.39 -10.66
C SER A 290 -15.96 1.66 -9.32
N PHE A 291 -16.47 2.88 -9.14
CA PHE A 291 -17.22 3.29 -7.96
C PHE A 291 -18.37 4.24 -8.32
N ARG A 292 -19.32 4.39 -7.40
CA ARG A 292 -20.48 5.24 -7.54
C ARG A 292 -20.27 6.56 -6.79
N TYR A 293 -20.78 7.68 -7.32
CA TYR A 293 -20.68 8.96 -6.65
C TYR A 293 -21.89 9.87 -6.89
N LEU A 294 -22.15 10.75 -5.92
CA LEU A 294 -23.15 11.82 -5.97
C LEU A 294 -22.48 13.12 -5.46
N THR A 295 -22.43 14.14 -6.32
CA THR A 295 -21.86 15.44 -5.94
C THR A 295 -22.89 16.25 -5.12
N LEU A 296 -22.46 16.77 -3.98
CA LEU A 296 -23.31 17.54 -3.08
C LEU A 296 -22.81 18.96 -2.82
N GLY A 297 -21.60 19.27 -3.20
CA GLY A 297 -21.02 20.60 -2.99
C GLY A 297 -19.79 20.85 -3.83
N LYS A 298 -19.29 22.09 -3.73
CA LYS A 298 -17.98 22.49 -4.26
C LYS A 298 -16.86 21.84 -3.45
N ASN A 299 -15.62 21.99 -3.91
CA ASN A 299 -14.42 21.57 -3.21
C ASN A 299 -14.39 20.06 -2.92
N ASP A 300 -14.68 19.27 -3.93
CA ASP A 300 -14.66 17.80 -3.87
C ASP A 300 -15.50 17.24 -2.71
N SER A 301 -16.74 17.73 -2.57
CA SER A 301 -17.69 17.26 -1.56
C SER A 301 -18.81 16.45 -2.18
N GLY A 302 -19.00 15.23 -1.68
CA GLY A 302 -20.01 14.32 -2.22
C GLY A 302 -20.09 13.00 -1.47
N ILE A 303 -20.89 12.11 -1.98
CA ILE A 303 -20.93 10.70 -1.53
C ILE A 303 -20.28 9.86 -2.59
N CYS A 304 -19.25 9.10 -2.22
CA CYS A 304 -18.68 8.09 -3.09
C CYS A 304 -18.74 6.74 -2.38
N TYR A 305 -19.13 5.69 -3.10
CA TYR A 305 -19.08 4.35 -2.54
C TYR A 305 -18.66 3.31 -3.59
N LEU A 306 -18.11 2.20 -3.11
CA LEU A 306 -17.84 1.00 -3.90
C LEU A 306 -18.08 -0.26 -3.06
N VAL A 307 -18.36 -1.37 -3.75
CA VAL A 307 -18.35 -2.71 -3.18
C VAL A 307 -17.42 -3.56 -4.03
N ILE A 308 -16.29 -3.96 -3.46
CA ILE A 308 -15.26 -4.74 -4.14
C ILE A 308 -14.86 -5.93 -3.25
N ASP A 309 -14.83 -7.14 -3.83
CA ASP A 309 -14.62 -8.38 -3.10
C ASP A 309 -15.66 -8.49 -1.94
N ASP A 310 -15.23 -8.54 -0.69
CA ASP A 310 -16.06 -8.47 0.53
C ASP A 310 -16.01 -7.09 1.21
N TYR A 311 -15.38 -6.09 0.58
CA TYR A 311 -15.27 -4.74 1.14
C TYR A 311 -16.37 -3.82 0.67
N PHE A 312 -16.93 -3.06 1.60
CA PHE A 312 -17.71 -1.86 1.35
C PHE A 312 -16.89 -0.63 1.73
N VAL A 313 -16.81 0.31 0.83
CA VAL A 313 -16.15 1.61 1.05
C VAL A 313 -17.13 2.73 0.83
N LEU A 314 -17.11 3.69 1.73
CA LEU A 314 -17.92 4.90 1.65
C LEU A 314 -17.04 6.09 2.00
N THR A 315 -17.02 7.14 1.16
CA THR A 315 -16.18 8.33 1.39
C THR A 315 -16.95 9.60 1.14
N SER A 316 -16.48 10.71 1.74
CA SER A 316 -17.09 12.03 1.60
C SER A 316 -16.53 12.85 0.43
N SER A 317 -15.62 12.29 -0.37
CA SER A 317 -15.05 12.97 -1.53
C SER A 317 -14.54 11.99 -2.58
N PHE A 318 -14.40 12.48 -3.80
CA PHE A 318 -13.82 11.73 -4.90
C PHE A 318 -12.30 11.48 -4.67
N GLY A 319 -11.58 12.49 -4.17
CA GLY A 319 -10.16 12.37 -3.82
C GLY A 319 -9.90 11.31 -2.76
N SER A 320 -10.72 11.26 -1.70
CA SER A 320 -10.62 10.20 -0.69
C SER A 320 -10.91 8.82 -1.27
N MET A 321 -11.89 8.69 -2.17
CA MET A 321 -12.18 7.41 -2.83
C MET A 321 -11.00 6.93 -3.67
N LYS A 322 -10.35 7.82 -4.44
CA LYS A 322 -9.12 7.48 -5.18
C LYS A 322 -8.05 6.91 -4.24
N LYS A 323 -7.76 7.60 -3.14
CA LYS A 323 -6.76 7.18 -2.15
C LYS A 323 -7.10 5.83 -1.50
N ILE A 324 -8.37 5.60 -1.16
CA ILE A 324 -8.78 4.30 -0.60
C ILE A 324 -8.65 3.19 -1.66
N ILE A 325 -8.96 3.46 -2.93
CA ILE A 325 -8.76 2.48 -4.02
C ILE A 325 -7.26 2.17 -4.20
N GLU A 326 -6.40 3.19 -4.17
CA GLU A 326 -4.95 3.02 -4.21
C GLU A 326 -4.48 2.12 -3.07
N GLU A 327 -4.93 2.41 -1.86
CA GLU A 327 -4.63 1.62 -0.67
C GLU A 327 -5.08 0.15 -0.78
N LEU A 328 -6.31 -0.07 -1.22
CA LEU A 328 -6.84 -1.42 -1.42
C LEU A 328 -6.06 -2.18 -2.50
N ASN A 329 -5.62 -1.50 -3.56
CA ASN A 329 -4.81 -2.11 -4.62
C ASN A 329 -3.40 -2.44 -4.13
N VAL A 330 -2.77 -1.57 -3.33
CA VAL A 330 -1.48 -1.85 -2.70
C VAL A 330 -1.62 -3.01 -1.72
N SER A 331 -2.59 -2.97 -0.81
CA SER A 331 -2.84 -4.05 0.15
C SER A 331 -3.09 -5.39 -0.54
N LYS A 332 -3.79 -5.39 -1.69
CA LYS A 332 -4.01 -6.58 -2.51
C LYS A 332 -2.73 -7.14 -3.12
N ASN A 333 -1.77 -6.28 -3.41
CA ASN A 333 -0.51 -6.62 -4.07
C ASN A 333 0.69 -6.72 -3.11
N LEU A 334 0.52 -6.42 -1.83
CA LEU A 334 1.61 -6.48 -0.84
C LEU A 334 2.30 -7.84 -0.81
N GLY A 335 1.54 -8.91 -0.98
CA GLY A 335 2.10 -10.25 -1.05
C GLY A 335 3.14 -10.44 -2.16
N GLN A 336 3.17 -9.56 -3.17
CA GLN A 336 4.19 -9.60 -4.22
C GLN A 336 5.60 -9.33 -3.70
N MET A 337 5.74 -8.70 -2.52
CA MET A 337 7.01 -8.52 -1.82
C MET A 337 7.50 -9.79 -1.13
N LEU A 338 6.69 -10.84 -1.05
CA LEU A 338 6.98 -12.03 -0.26
C LEU A 338 7.46 -13.18 -1.14
N ILE A 339 8.59 -13.78 -0.76
CA ILE A 339 9.09 -15.05 -1.26
C ILE A 339 8.90 -16.06 -0.13
N THR A 340 8.20 -17.14 -0.38
CA THR A 340 7.88 -18.13 0.65
C THR A 340 8.29 -19.53 0.26
N GLY A 341 8.78 -20.31 1.22
CA GLY A 341 8.81 -21.76 1.12
C GLY A 341 7.47 -22.38 1.50
N PHE A 342 7.32 -23.65 1.26
CA PHE A 342 6.15 -24.44 1.65
C PHE A 342 6.51 -25.92 1.78
N GLU A 343 5.60 -26.72 2.38
CA GLU A 343 5.79 -28.15 2.56
C GLU A 343 5.16 -28.96 1.43
N GLY A 344 5.82 -30.05 1.05
CA GLY A 344 5.30 -31.04 0.11
C GLY A 344 5.66 -30.80 -1.35
N THR A 345 5.26 -31.78 -2.16
CA THR A 345 5.65 -31.90 -3.59
C THR A 345 4.49 -31.69 -4.55
N VAL A 346 3.30 -31.33 -4.02
CA VAL A 346 2.07 -31.09 -4.79
C VAL A 346 1.33 -29.88 -4.25
N VAL A 347 0.50 -29.25 -5.07
CA VAL A 347 -0.43 -28.19 -4.63
C VAL A 347 -1.59 -28.84 -3.88
N THR A 348 -1.70 -28.53 -2.59
CA THR A 348 -2.77 -29.01 -1.70
C THR A 348 -3.84 -27.93 -1.51
N PRO A 349 -5.06 -28.27 -1.05
CA PRO A 349 -6.08 -27.27 -0.69
C PRO A 349 -5.58 -26.23 0.32
N GLN A 350 -4.72 -26.63 1.26
CA GLN A 350 -4.09 -25.73 2.23
C GLN A 350 -3.16 -24.73 1.54
N LEU A 351 -2.37 -25.18 0.56
CA LEU A 351 -1.51 -24.30 -0.22
C LEU A 351 -2.34 -23.35 -1.11
N GLU A 352 -3.48 -23.80 -1.65
CA GLU A 352 -4.40 -22.92 -2.38
C GLU A 352 -4.95 -21.80 -1.47
N GLU A 353 -5.42 -22.13 -0.26
CA GLU A 353 -5.89 -21.13 0.70
C GLU A 353 -4.76 -20.19 1.15
N PHE A 354 -3.53 -20.68 1.30
CA PHE A 354 -2.34 -19.87 1.57
C PHE A 354 -2.11 -18.84 0.44
N PHE A 355 -2.13 -19.26 -0.82
CA PHE A 355 -1.98 -18.36 -1.97
C PHE A 355 -3.11 -17.33 -2.06
N LYS A 356 -4.34 -17.73 -1.79
CA LYS A 356 -5.49 -16.85 -1.76
C LYS A 356 -5.36 -15.79 -0.66
N LYS A 357 -4.86 -16.18 0.53
CA LYS A 357 -4.67 -15.29 1.68
C LYS A 357 -3.52 -14.31 1.46
N TYR A 358 -2.35 -14.81 1.12
CA TYR A 358 -1.11 -14.03 1.14
C TYR A 358 -0.68 -13.50 -0.22
N LYS A 359 -1.09 -14.13 -1.32
CA LYS A 359 -0.79 -13.73 -2.70
C LYS A 359 0.71 -13.54 -2.95
N PRO A 360 1.58 -14.51 -2.60
CA PRO A 360 3.02 -14.34 -2.62
C PRO A 360 3.53 -13.98 -4.02
N GLY A 361 4.59 -13.15 -4.04
CA GLY A 361 5.26 -12.76 -5.28
C GLY A 361 6.18 -13.85 -5.82
N GLY A 362 6.69 -14.70 -4.94
CA GLY A 362 7.56 -15.80 -5.31
C GLY A 362 7.48 -16.97 -4.35
N VAL A 363 8.01 -18.12 -4.81
CA VAL A 363 8.24 -19.31 -3.98
C VAL A 363 9.68 -19.74 -4.11
N LEU A 364 10.25 -20.20 -2.99
CA LEU A 364 11.54 -20.85 -2.92
C LEU A 364 11.33 -22.37 -2.87
N LEU A 365 11.82 -23.07 -3.88
CA LEU A 365 11.83 -24.54 -3.92
C LEU A 365 13.08 -25.07 -3.23
N LEU A 366 12.86 -25.87 -2.22
CA LEU A 366 13.90 -26.60 -1.50
C LEU A 366 13.86 -28.09 -1.88
N GLY A 367 14.86 -28.87 -1.48
CA GLY A 367 14.90 -30.29 -1.76
C GLY A 367 13.64 -31.07 -1.35
N LYS A 368 12.96 -30.64 -0.28
CA LYS A 368 11.68 -31.21 0.19
C LYS A 368 10.50 -31.06 -0.78
N ASN A 369 10.64 -30.20 -1.80
CA ASN A 369 9.62 -29.96 -2.82
C ASN A 369 9.91 -30.72 -4.13
N ILE A 370 11.02 -31.48 -4.20
CA ILE A 370 11.58 -31.99 -5.46
C ILE A 370 11.80 -33.51 -5.37
N GLU A 371 11.09 -34.27 -6.19
CA GLU A 371 11.24 -35.71 -6.30
C GLU A 371 11.89 -36.15 -7.62
N ASN A 372 11.34 -35.67 -8.73
CA ASN A 372 11.82 -35.96 -10.08
C ASN A 372 11.34 -34.86 -11.06
N ALA A 373 11.79 -34.93 -12.31
CA ALA A 373 11.52 -33.90 -13.32
C ALA A 373 10.03 -33.76 -13.66
N GLU A 374 9.26 -34.84 -13.75
CA GLU A 374 7.84 -34.82 -14.07
C GLU A 374 7.03 -34.20 -12.93
N GLN A 375 7.25 -34.65 -11.69
CA GLN A 375 6.61 -34.09 -10.51
C GLN A 375 6.89 -32.58 -10.40
N LEU A 376 8.17 -32.17 -10.53
CA LEU A 376 8.57 -30.78 -10.38
C LEU A 376 7.94 -29.89 -11.45
N LYS A 377 7.90 -30.34 -12.72
CA LYS A 377 7.24 -29.62 -13.81
C LYS A 377 5.74 -29.48 -13.58
N ASN A 378 5.09 -30.51 -13.05
CA ASN A 378 3.67 -30.44 -12.70
C ASN A 378 3.44 -29.44 -11.55
N LEU A 379 4.25 -29.48 -10.50
CA LEU A 379 4.18 -28.57 -9.37
C LEU A 379 4.34 -27.11 -9.82
N THR A 380 5.39 -26.79 -10.57
CA THR A 380 5.66 -25.43 -11.04
C THR A 380 4.56 -24.90 -11.95
N GLY A 381 3.98 -25.74 -12.82
CA GLY A 381 2.85 -25.40 -13.67
C GLY A 381 1.60 -25.06 -12.86
N GLN A 382 1.29 -25.87 -11.83
CA GLN A 382 0.15 -25.62 -10.94
C GLN A 382 0.34 -24.35 -10.11
N LEU A 383 1.55 -24.11 -9.59
CA LEU A 383 1.87 -22.89 -8.85
C LEU A 383 1.73 -21.61 -9.71
N GLN A 384 2.16 -21.67 -10.99
CA GLN A 384 1.96 -20.54 -11.93
C GLN A 384 0.46 -20.30 -12.19
N ALA A 385 -0.32 -21.36 -12.43
CA ALA A 385 -1.76 -21.25 -12.64
C ALA A 385 -2.46 -20.65 -11.41
N LEU A 386 -2.06 -21.09 -10.20
CA LEU A 386 -2.61 -20.60 -8.95
C LEU A 386 -2.28 -19.11 -8.74
N SER A 387 -1.03 -18.70 -8.96
CA SER A 387 -0.64 -17.28 -8.87
C SER A 387 -1.41 -16.43 -9.89
N GLN A 388 -1.53 -16.89 -11.12
CA GLN A 388 -2.29 -16.18 -12.15
C GLN A 388 -3.77 -16.01 -11.76
N LYS A 389 -4.38 -17.04 -11.19
CA LYS A 389 -5.77 -17.02 -10.70
C LYS A 389 -5.95 -16.01 -9.56
N GLU A 390 -5.08 -16.04 -8.55
CA GLU A 390 -5.27 -15.27 -7.31
C GLU A 390 -4.76 -13.81 -7.41
N THR A 391 -3.76 -13.55 -8.27
CA THR A 391 -3.08 -12.24 -8.33
C THR A 391 -3.14 -11.57 -9.72
N GLY A 392 -3.38 -12.33 -10.77
CA GLY A 392 -3.23 -11.87 -12.16
C GLY A 392 -1.76 -11.63 -12.56
N GLN A 393 -0.79 -12.09 -11.75
CA GLN A 393 0.65 -11.92 -11.98
C GLN A 393 1.36 -13.27 -12.09
N PRO A 394 2.44 -13.37 -12.91
CA PRO A 394 3.30 -14.54 -12.89
C PRO A 394 4.00 -14.68 -11.54
N LEU A 395 4.30 -15.92 -11.15
CA LEU A 395 5.02 -16.25 -9.94
C LEU A 395 6.53 -16.28 -10.22
N LEU A 396 7.34 -15.73 -9.31
CA LEU A 396 8.77 -15.99 -9.27
C LEU A 396 8.98 -17.37 -8.65
N ILE A 397 9.37 -18.36 -9.42
CA ILE A 397 9.70 -19.72 -8.92
C ILE A 397 11.20 -19.82 -8.87
N MET A 398 11.74 -19.91 -7.64
CA MET A 398 13.16 -19.79 -7.33
C MET A 398 13.76 -21.10 -6.81
N ALA A 399 15.02 -21.35 -7.12
CA ALA A 399 15.81 -22.41 -6.52
C ALA A 399 17.27 -21.97 -6.35
N ASP A 400 17.93 -22.48 -5.29
CA ASP A 400 19.39 -22.38 -5.11
C ASP A 400 20.07 -23.50 -5.92
N GLN A 401 20.18 -23.32 -7.21
CA GLN A 401 20.92 -24.25 -8.06
C GLN A 401 22.33 -23.70 -8.29
N GLU A 402 23.16 -23.77 -7.25
CA GLU A 402 24.57 -23.37 -7.28
C GLU A 402 25.45 -24.47 -7.86
N SER A 403 25.00 -25.72 -7.71
CA SER A 403 25.77 -26.96 -7.88
C SER A 403 26.83 -27.17 -6.76
N GLY A 404 27.59 -28.24 -6.79
CA GLY A 404 28.44 -28.57 -5.64
C GLY A 404 27.63 -28.88 -4.38
N ASN A 405 27.93 -28.19 -3.27
CA ASN A 405 27.29 -28.45 -1.96
C ASN A 405 25.82 -28.02 -1.92
N ILE A 406 25.44 -27.02 -2.72
CA ILE A 406 24.06 -26.50 -2.82
C ILE A 406 23.49 -26.86 -4.19
N ASN A 407 22.95 -28.07 -4.26
CA ASN A 407 22.38 -28.68 -5.46
C ASN A 407 20.97 -29.16 -5.15
N ARG A 408 19.96 -28.27 -5.27
CA ARG A 408 18.56 -28.59 -4.92
C ARG A 408 17.94 -29.61 -5.86
N ILE A 409 18.36 -29.60 -7.13
CA ILE A 409 17.83 -30.46 -8.20
C ILE A 409 18.93 -31.40 -8.66
N ASN A 410 19.06 -32.52 -7.95
CA ASN A 410 20.18 -33.44 -8.07
C ASN A 410 20.20 -34.29 -9.36
N PHE A 411 19.10 -34.29 -10.13
CA PHE A 411 18.95 -35.02 -11.37
C PHE A 411 19.25 -34.19 -12.62
N LEU A 412 19.65 -32.90 -12.50
CA LEU A 412 20.15 -32.15 -13.65
C LEU A 412 21.46 -32.72 -14.16
N ASP A 413 21.70 -32.55 -15.46
CA ASP A 413 22.97 -32.95 -16.09
C ASP A 413 24.09 -31.96 -15.76
N GLU A 414 23.77 -30.64 -15.74
CA GLU A 414 24.72 -29.58 -15.39
C GLU A 414 24.89 -29.49 -13.86
N LYS A 415 26.08 -29.87 -13.36
CA LYS A 415 26.43 -29.94 -11.91
C LYS A 415 27.75 -29.27 -11.54
N THR A 416 28.31 -28.48 -12.43
CA THR A 416 29.62 -27.83 -12.22
C THR A 416 29.55 -26.86 -11.05
N ALA A 417 30.30 -27.09 -10.00
CA ALA A 417 30.43 -26.16 -8.89
C ALA A 417 31.20 -24.89 -9.30
N ALA A 418 30.94 -23.76 -8.65
CA ALA A 418 31.60 -22.50 -8.97
C ALA A 418 33.15 -22.60 -8.93
N LYS A 419 33.70 -23.34 -7.94
CA LYS A 419 35.14 -23.54 -7.78
C LYS A 419 35.79 -24.35 -8.91
N ASP A 420 34.99 -25.17 -9.63
CA ASP A 420 35.47 -26.04 -10.71
C ASP A 420 35.43 -25.36 -12.08
N ILE A 421 34.98 -24.12 -12.16
CA ILE A 421 34.91 -23.32 -13.39
C ILE A 421 36.29 -22.75 -13.70
N ALA A 422 36.86 -23.17 -14.82
CA ALA A 422 38.22 -22.83 -15.20
C ALA A 422 38.34 -21.44 -15.84
N ASP A 423 37.40 -21.07 -16.72
CA ASP A 423 37.46 -19.87 -17.53
C ASP A 423 36.08 -19.26 -17.86
N VAL A 424 36.09 -18.09 -18.49
CA VAL A 424 34.91 -17.31 -18.89
C VAL A 424 34.01 -18.07 -19.89
N GLY A 425 34.64 -18.82 -20.82
CA GLY A 425 33.90 -19.60 -21.82
C GLY A 425 33.13 -20.74 -21.16
N GLN A 426 33.76 -21.51 -20.26
CA GLN A 426 33.11 -22.53 -19.46
C GLN A 426 32.01 -21.94 -18.58
N SER A 427 32.27 -20.82 -17.92
CA SER A 427 31.29 -20.14 -17.05
C SER A 427 30.02 -19.76 -17.82
N TYR A 428 30.15 -19.25 -19.05
CA TYR A 428 29.01 -18.99 -19.93
C TYR A 428 28.22 -20.25 -20.25
N GLN A 429 28.90 -21.35 -20.64
CA GLN A 429 28.25 -22.60 -21.00
C GLN A 429 27.53 -23.21 -19.80
N VAL A 430 28.14 -23.20 -18.61
CA VAL A 430 27.54 -23.65 -17.36
C VAL A 430 26.27 -22.85 -17.06
N GLY A 431 26.34 -21.51 -17.10
CA GLY A 431 25.19 -20.66 -16.87
C GLY A 431 24.05 -20.93 -17.86
N LYS A 432 24.38 -21.08 -19.14
CA LYS A 432 23.41 -21.36 -20.20
C LYS A 432 22.76 -22.73 -20.04
N ALA A 433 23.53 -23.80 -19.89
CA ALA A 433 23.03 -25.16 -19.74
C ALA A 433 22.14 -25.32 -18.50
N ARG A 434 22.60 -24.82 -17.36
CA ARG A 434 21.83 -24.78 -16.11
C ARG A 434 20.49 -24.08 -16.28
N ALA A 435 20.49 -22.92 -16.92
CA ALA A 435 19.27 -22.15 -17.19
C ALA A 435 18.30 -22.89 -18.13
N GLN A 436 18.80 -23.60 -19.15
CA GLN A 436 17.97 -24.42 -20.04
C GLN A 436 17.24 -25.51 -19.26
N GLU A 437 17.93 -26.21 -18.39
CA GLU A 437 17.35 -27.28 -17.56
C GLU A 437 16.34 -26.72 -16.55
N LEU A 438 16.67 -25.63 -15.84
CA LEU A 438 15.76 -24.96 -14.90
C LEU A 438 14.47 -24.51 -15.58
N LYS A 439 14.58 -23.88 -16.75
CA LYS A 439 13.45 -23.43 -17.56
C LYS A 439 12.52 -24.57 -17.96
N GLN A 440 13.08 -25.73 -18.37
CA GLN A 440 12.30 -26.92 -18.74
C GLN A 440 11.46 -27.43 -17.56
N LEU A 441 11.90 -27.19 -16.34
CA LEU A 441 11.23 -27.52 -15.08
C LEU A 441 10.28 -26.43 -14.58
N GLY A 442 10.16 -25.32 -15.33
CA GLY A 442 9.30 -24.19 -14.94
C GLY A 442 9.89 -23.26 -13.87
N ILE A 443 11.18 -23.41 -13.54
CA ILE A 443 11.90 -22.50 -12.65
C ILE A 443 12.38 -21.32 -13.47
N ASN A 444 12.04 -20.11 -13.02
CA ASN A 444 12.32 -18.88 -13.76
C ASN A 444 13.30 -17.94 -13.05
N VAL A 445 13.77 -18.29 -11.84
CA VAL A 445 14.81 -17.55 -11.11
C VAL A 445 15.81 -18.54 -10.53
N ASN A 446 17.10 -18.31 -10.79
CA ASN A 446 18.19 -19.02 -10.12
C ASN A 446 18.84 -18.11 -9.08
N LEU A 447 18.93 -18.56 -7.82
CA LEU A 447 19.62 -17.86 -6.74
C LEU A 447 21.13 -18.17 -6.77
N ALA A 448 21.75 -17.94 -7.91
CA ALA A 448 23.17 -18.12 -8.21
C ALA A 448 23.56 -17.21 -9.39
N PRO A 449 24.84 -16.76 -9.48
CA PRO A 449 26.04 -17.24 -8.77
C PRO A 449 26.22 -16.65 -7.37
N VAL A 450 27.03 -17.38 -6.56
CA VAL A 450 27.60 -16.88 -5.30
C VAL A 450 28.84 -16.06 -5.64
N LEU A 451 28.81 -14.76 -5.31
CA LEU A 451 29.88 -13.82 -5.59
C LEU A 451 30.72 -13.50 -4.36
N ASP A 452 30.46 -14.18 -3.26
CA ASP A 452 31.25 -14.00 -2.05
C ASP A 452 32.73 -14.27 -2.35
N TRP A 453 33.60 -13.27 -2.09
CA TRP A 453 35.02 -13.49 -2.02
C TRP A 453 35.30 -14.12 -0.65
N ALA A 454 36.00 -15.24 -0.62
CA ALA A 454 36.19 -16.03 0.59
C ALA A 454 37.60 -16.65 0.64
N ALA A 455 38.18 -16.71 1.83
CA ALA A 455 39.43 -17.41 2.11
C ALA A 455 39.15 -18.81 2.63
N ALA A 456 40.14 -19.69 2.51
CA ALA A 456 40.06 -21.03 3.10
C ALA A 456 39.77 -20.95 4.61
N GLY A 457 38.74 -21.67 5.07
CA GLY A 457 38.24 -21.64 6.44
C GLY A 457 37.00 -20.74 6.64
N ASP A 458 36.65 -19.89 5.69
CA ASP A 458 35.38 -19.18 5.74
C ASP A 458 34.21 -20.13 5.45
N PHE A 459 33.08 -19.94 6.11
CA PHE A 459 31.86 -20.75 5.93
C PHE A 459 31.42 -20.86 4.46
N ILE A 460 31.56 -19.77 3.71
CA ILE A 460 31.11 -19.68 2.33
C ILE A 460 32.11 -20.22 1.31
N PHE A 461 33.35 -20.54 1.73
CA PHE A 461 34.48 -20.86 0.83
C PHE A 461 34.16 -21.96 -0.18
N GLU A 462 33.57 -23.07 0.26
CA GLU A 462 33.24 -24.22 -0.60
C GLU A 462 32.15 -23.92 -1.65
N ARG A 463 31.40 -22.85 -1.46
CA ARG A 463 30.34 -22.37 -2.39
C ARG A 463 30.86 -21.28 -3.33
N SER A 464 32.01 -20.68 -3.03
CA SER A 464 32.61 -19.59 -3.80
C SER A 464 33.39 -20.11 -5.01
N PHE A 465 33.78 -19.20 -5.90
CA PHE A 465 34.67 -19.52 -7.02
C PHE A 465 36.10 -19.85 -6.59
N GLN A 466 36.49 -19.54 -5.36
CA GLN A 466 37.85 -19.72 -4.80
C GLN A 466 38.94 -19.02 -5.63
N LYS A 467 38.64 -17.84 -6.17
CA LYS A 467 39.49 -17.04 -7.05
C LYS A 467 39.55 -15.59 -6.57
N PRO A 468 40.50 -14.78 -7.08
CA PRO A 468 40.54 -13.36 -6.80
C PRO A 468 39.25 -12.66 -7.22
N ALA A 469 38.84 -11.60 -6.51
CA ALA A 469 37.57 -10.91 -6.72
C ALA A 469 37.36 -10.43 -8.17
N GLU A 470 38.39 -9.93 -8.83
CA GLU A 470 38.29 -9.51 -10.23
C GLU A 470 37.98 -10.68 -11.18
N GLU A 471 38.64 -11.85 -10.98
CA GLU A 471 38.38 -13.05 -11.76
C GLU A 471 36.97 -13.59 -11.47
N VAL A 472 36.53 -13.59 -10.20
CA VAL A 472 35.15 -13.92 -9.81
C VAL A 472 34.16 -13.05 -10.56
N GLY A 473 34.44 -11.74 -10.68
CA GLY A 473 33.58 -10.80 -11.40
C GLY A 473 33.42 -11.16 -12.87
N GLU A 474 34.49 -11.53 -13.58
CA GLU A 474 34.42 -11.92 -15.00
C GLU A 474 33.71 -13.28 -15.19
N LEU A 475 33.96 -14.25 -14.33
CA LEU A 475 33.29 -15.55 -14.37
C LEU A 475 31.79 -15.41 -14.07
N ALA A 476 31.44 -14.64 -13.04
CA ALA A 476 30.05 -14.35 -12.69
C ALA A 476 29.30 -13.66 -13.83
N LYS A 477 29.92 -12.65 -14.42
CA LYS A 477 29.38 -11.93 -15.59
C LYS A 477 29.06 -12.89 -16.74
N ALA A 478 29.97 -13.82 -17.08
CA ALA A 478 29.75 -14.80 -18.11
C ALA A 478 28.61 -15.78 -17.78
N MET A 479 28.56 -16.26 -16.54
CA MET A 479 27.48 -17.14 -16.07
C MET A 479 26.11 -16.46 -16.14
N ILE A 480 26.02 -15.22 -15.66
CA ILE A 480 24.79 -14.42 -15.68
C ILE A 480 24.35 -14.18 -17.13
N PHE A 481 25.28 -13.85 -18.03
CA PHE A 481 24.98 -13.69 -19.43
C PHE A 481 24.43 -14.98 -20.07
N GLY A 482 24.99 -16.15 -19.68
CA GLY A 482 24.47 -17.46 -20.07
C GLY A 482 23.04 -17.70 -19.58
N GLN A 483 22.76 -17.43 -18.31
CA GLN A 483 21.41 -17.57 -17.72
C GLN A 483 20.40 -16.63 -18.41
N ASN A 484 20.76 -15.37 -18.58
CA ASN A 484 19.93 -14.36 -19.21
C ASN A 484 19.58 -14.71 -20.67
N SER A 485 20.50 -15.38 -21.42
CA SER A 485 20.27 -15.84 -22.79
C SER A 485 19.11 -16.83 -22.91
N GLU A 486 18.85 -17.60 -21.84
CA GLU A 486 17.75 -18.55 -21.73
C GLU A 486 16.51 -17.98 -21.02
N ARG A 487 16.54 -16.72 -20.63
CA ARG A 487 15.46 -16.01 -19.91
C ARG A 487 15.18 -16.59 -18.52
N VAL A 488 16.17 -17.12 -17.85
CA VAL A 488 16.14 -17.41 -16.41
C VAL A 488 16.72 -16.20 -15.69
N LEU A 489 15.96 -15.65 -14.78
CA LEU A 489 16.34 -14.48 -13.99
C LEU A 489 17.42 -14.89 -12.98
N THR A 490 18.32 -13.96 -12.69
CA THR A 490 19.50 -14.25 -11.87
C THR A 490 19.49 -13.39 -10.61
N ALA A 491 19.73 -14.02 -9.45
CA ALA A 491 20.03 -13.34 -8.20
C ALA A 491 21.49 -13.55 -7.82
N ILE A 492 22.29 -12.49 -7.82
CA ILE A 492 23.65 -12.50 -7.32
C ILE A 492 23.66 -12.39 -5.80
N LYS A 493 24.58 -13.13 -5.12
CA LYS A 493 24.59 -13.24 -3.66
C LYS A 493 25.96 -13.50 -3.07
N HIS A 494 26.19 -13.15 -1.78
CA HIS A 494 25.30 -12.45 -0.83
C HIS A 494 25.93 -11.08 -0.55
N PHE A 495 25.40 -10.02 -1.06
CA PHE A 495 26.02 -8.68 -0.93
C PHE A 495 26.00 -8.17 0.52
N PRO A 496 27.09 -7.59 1.07
CA PRO A 496 28.41 -7.41 0.47
C PRO A 496 29.34 -8.63 0.55
N GLY A 497 28.99 -9.70 1.27
CA GLY A 497 29.71 -10.95 1.31
C GLY A 497 29.94 -11.51 2.72
N TYR A 498 30.07 -12.85 2.83
CA TYR A 498 30.31 -13.57 4.10
C TYR A 498 31.81 -13.79 4.38
N ALA A 499 32.70 -13.00 3.79
CA ALA A 499 34.15 -13.15 4.00
C ALA A 499 34.57 -12.98 5.47
N GLY A 500 35.50 -13.84 5.92
CA GLY A 500 36.05 -13.79 7.26
C GLY A 500 35.16 -14.39 8.35
N ILE A 501 34.06 -15.06 7.98
CA ILE A 501 33.13 -15.71 8.90
C ILE A 501 33.33 -17.22 8.81
N ALA A 502 33.87 -17.81 9.88
CA ALA A 502 34.24 -19.24 9.92
C ALA A 502 33.12 -20.16 10.41
N PHE A 503 32.02 -19.64 10.95
CA PHE A 503 30.88 -20.38 11.46
C PHE A 503 29.63 -20.16 10.61
N ASN A 504 28.61 -20.96 10.78
CA ASN A 504 27.35 -20.81 10.05
C ASN A 504 26.60 -19.53 10.48
N PRO A 505 26.53 -18.48 9.65
CA PRO A 505 25.88 -17.22 9.98
C PRO A 505 24.35 -17.33 10.03
N GLU A 506 23.76 -18.41 9.55
CA GLU A 506 22.32 -18.65 9.68
C GLU A 506 21.93 -19.06 11.10
N GLU A 507 22.85 -19.70 11.84
CA GLU A 507 22.61 -20.15 13.21
C GLU A 507 22.98 -19.10 14.26
N GLN A 508 24.04 -18.34 13.99
CA GLN A 508 24.54 -17.28 14.87
C GLN A 508 24.80 -16.02 14.09
N LEU A 509 24.24 -14.90 14.54
CA LEU A 509 24.46 -13.60 13.89
C LEU A 509 25.95 -13.23 13.87
N ALA A 510 26.46 -13.09 12.67
CA ALA A 510 27.86 -12.73 12.45
C ALA A 510 28.05 -11.22 12.50
N GLU A 511 29.21 -10.81 13.05
CA GLU A 511 29.69 -9.43 13.10
C GLU A 511 31.11 -9.39 12.55
N THR A 512 31.44 -8.36 11.77
CA THR A 512 32.79 -8.15 11.22
C THR A 512 33.15 -6.66 11.19
N GLU A 513 34.45 -6.40 11.46
CA GLU A 513 35.03 -5.05 11.30
C GLU A 513 35.52 -4.82 9.84
N LYS A 514 35.64 -5.89 9.05
CA LYS A 514 36.28 -5.82 7.72
C LYS A 514 35.36 -5.12 6.73
N THR A 515 35.95 -4.22 5.96
CA THR A 515 35.30 -3.68 4.75
C THR A 515 35.16 -4.81 3.73
N PRO A 516 33.93 -5.07 3.23
CA PRO A 516 33.71 -6.12 2.24
C PRO A 516 34.36 -5.79 0.89
N GLU A 517 34.95 -6.81 0.23
CA GLU A 517 35.33 -6.72 -1.18
C GLU A 517 34.08 -6.85 -2.06
N ILE A 518 33.81 -5.86 -2.91
CA ILE A 518 32.58 -5.78 -3.71
C ILE A 518 32.81 -5.58 -5.22
N SER A 519 34.05 -5.53 -5.67
CA SER A 519 34.39 -5.30 -7.09
C SER A 519 33.78 -6.37 -8.01
N GLN A 520 33.69 -7.61 -7.56
CA GLN A 520 33.07 -8.72 -8.27
C GLN A 520 31.55 -8.49 -8.49
N PHE A 521 30.85 -7.90 -7.53
CA PHE A 521 29.45 -7.52 -7.69
C PHE A 521 29.30 -6.39 -8.70
N GLN A 522 30.15 -5.38 -8.64
CA GLN A 522 30.13 -4.26 -9.60
C GLN A 522 30.36 -4.76 -11.03
N LYS A 523 31.26 -5.71 -11.21
CA LYS A 523 31.54 -6.32 -12.49
C LYS A 523 30.36 -7.13 -13.02
N ALA A 524 29.71 -7.90 -12.17
CA ALA A 524 28.51 -8.66 -12.50
C ALA A 524 27.34 -7.78 -12.98
N MET A 525 27.24 -6.53 -12.49
CA MET A 525 26.21 -5.58 -12.91
C MET A 525 26.30 -5.16 -14.38
N GLU A 526 27.44 -5.33 -15.06
CA GLU A 526 27.57 -5.00 -16.48
C GLU A 526 26.63 -5.81 -17.40
N VAL A 527 26.13 -6.95 -16.93
CA VAL A 527 25.20 -7.83 -17.69
C VAL A 527 23.79 -7.87 -17.10
N ASN A 528 23.46 -6.92 -16.22
CA ASN A 528 22.12 -6.68 -15.68
C ASN A 528 21.47 -7.93 -15.03
N PRO A 529 22.05 -8.48 -13.94
CA PRO A 529 21.30 -9.41 -13.08
C PRO A 529 20.03 -8.73 -12.57
N GLN A 530 18.98 -9.50 -12.32
CA GLN A 530 17.69 -8.91 -11.96
C GLN A 530 17.57 -8.67 -10.47
N PHE A 531 18.26 -9.48 -9.66
CA PHE A 531 18.20 -9.40 -8.20
C PHE A 531 19.61 -9.39 -7.60
N VAL A 532 19.73 -8.71 -6.46
CA VAL A 532 20.83 -8.87 -5.53
C VAL A 532 20.28 -9.30 -4.18
N MET A 533 20.81 -10.40 -3.63
CA MET A 533 20.48 -10.87 -2.29
C MET A 533 21.48 -10.31 -1.29
N THR A 534 20.96 -9.75 -0.19
CA THR A 534 21.79 -9.16 0.88
C THR A 534 22.16 -10.18 1.93
N ALA A 535 23.36 -10.05 2.52
CA ALA A 535 23.81 -10.87 3.64
C ALA A 535 23.16 -10.42 4.96
N ASN A 536 22.89 -11.38 5.87
CA ASN A 536 22.43 -11.12 7.23
C ASN A 536 23.61 -11.02 8.21
N VAL A 537 24.50 -10.04 8.02
CA VAL A 537 25.74 -9.83 8.81
C VAL A 537 25.82 -8.37 9.24
N ILE A 538 26.33 -8.12 10.44
CA ILE A 538 26.65 -6.77 10.94
C ILE A 538 28.07 -6.42 10.47
N TYR A 539 28.19 -5.41 9.60
CA TYR A 539 29.46 -4.81 9.18
C TYR A 539 29.63 -3.50 9.94
N LYS A 540 30.45 -3.49 10.99
CA LYS A 540 30.50 -2.39 11.95
C LYS A 540 30.92 -1.04 11.35
N GLU A 541 31.72 -1.03 10.29
CA GLU A 541 32.05 0.20 9.54
C GLU A 541 30.85 0.78 8.76
N ILE A 542 29.81 -0.06 8.46
CA ILE A 542 28.62 0.37 7.73
C ILE A 542 27.50 0.69 8.72
N ASP A 543 27.20 -0.28 9.60
CA ASP A 543 26.22 -0.16 10.66
C ASP A 543 26.66 -1.06 11.83
N SER A 544 26.87 -0.48 12.99
CA SER A 544 27.40 -1.20 14.15
C SER A 544 26.35 -1.99 14.94
N ILE A 545 25.09 -1.90 14.56
CA ILE A 545 23.94 -2.45 15.33
C ILE A 545 23.11 -3.41 14.47
N LEU A 546 22.80 -3.02 13.23
CA LEU A 546 21.87 -3.74 12.38
C LEU A 546 22.61 -4.61 11.34
N PRO A 547 22.11 -5.83 11.05
CA PRO A 547 22.61 -6.60 9.93
C PRO A 547 22.34 -5.86 8.62
N PHE A 548 23.14 -6.12 7.60
CA PHE A 548 23.11 -5.36 6.34
C PHE A 548 21.71 -5.29 5.73
N SER A 549 20.97 -6.38 5.75
CA SER A 549 19.59 -6.45 5.25
C SER A 549 18.61 -5.55 6.02
N PHE A 550 18.93 -5.12 7.26
CA PHE A 550 18.10 -4.25 8.09
C PHE A 550 18.61 -2.80 8.12
N SER A 551 19.82 -2.55 7.57
CA SER A 551 20.50 -1.26 7.67
C SER A 551 20.17 -0.34 6.48
N PRO A 552 19.53 0.82 6.71
CA PRO A 552 19.35 1.83 5.67
C PRO A 552 20.68 2.29 5.04
N GLN A 553 21.76 2.38 5.84
CA GLN A 553 23.10 2.75 5.39
C GLN A 553 23.67 1.65 4.47
N GLY A 554 23.46 0.38 4.84
CA GLY A 554 23.90 -0.76 4.04
C GLY A 554 23.19 -0.81 2.69
N VAL A 555 21.86 -0.70 2.67
CA VAL A 555 21.08 -0.72 1.43
C VAL A 555 21.39 0.52 0.57
N GLN A 556 21.65 1.68 1.16
CA GLN A 556 22.09 2.86 0.42
C GLN A 556 23.45 2.63 -0.22
N LEU A 557 24.42 2.06 0.50
CA LEU A 557 25.73 1.65 -0.05
C LEU A 557 25.58 0.72 -1.25
N LEU A 558 24.70 -0.29 -1.15
CA LEU A 558 24.39 -1.19 -2.26
C LEU A 558 23.91 -0.42 -3.48
N LYS A 559 22.94 0.47 -3.31
CA LYS A 559 22.37 1.29 -4.39
C LYS A 559 23.42 2.23 -5.02
N ASP A 560 24.30 2.79 -4.22
CA ASP A 560 25.36 3.68 -4.70
C ASP A 560 26.44 2.92 -5.50
N LYS A 561 26.69 1.66 -5.15
CA LYS A 561 27.72 0.82 -5.79
C LYS A 561 27.22 0.01 -6.97
N LEU A 562 25.97 -0.47 -6.91
CA LEU A 562 25.39 -1.36 -7.92
C LEU A 562 24.28 -0.71 -8.77
N GLY A 563 23.83 0.49 -8.38
CA GLY A 563 22.78 1.23 -9.09
C GLY A 563 21.39 1.08 -8.47
N GLN A 564 20.52 2.07 -8.77
CA GLN A 564 19.21 2.22 -8.14
C GLN A 564 18.14 1.26 -8.68
N ASN A 565 18.38 0.62 -9.82
CA ASN A 565 17.34 -0.10 -10.56
C ASN A 565 17.28 -1.62 -10.26
N ILE A 566 18.32 -2.19 -9.61
CA ILE A 566 18.31 -3.60 -9.26
C ILE A 566 17.28 -3.88 -8.16
N LEU A 567 16.53 -4.98 -8.25
CA LEU A 567 15.68 -5.43 -7.15
C LEU A 567 16.53 -6.07 -6.05
N ILE A 568 16.28 -5.64 -4.83
CA ILE A 568 17.02 -6.09 -3.65
C ILE A 568 16.15 -7.09 -2.89
N MET A 569 16.67 -8.29 -2.65
CA MET A 569 16.02 -9.29 -1.82
C MET A 569 16.83 -9.55 -0.55
N SER A 570 16.13 -9.85 0.53
CA SER A 570 16.80 -10.34 1.74
C SER A 570 17.32 -11.76 1.51
N ASP A 571 18.36 -12.17 2.22
CA ASP A 571 18.56 -13.57 2.56
C ASP A 571 17.40 -14.03 3.45
N ASP A 572 17.34 -15.32 3.77
CA ASP A 572 16.23 -15.89 4.54
C ASP A 572 16.06 -15.19 5.90
N LEU A 573 14.88 -14.66 6.15
CA LEU A 573 14.55 -13.93 7.36
C LEU A 573 14.13 -14.84 8.52
N ASP A 574 13.91 -16.13 8.27
CA ASP A 574 13.60 -17.10 9.33
C ASP A 574 14.84 -17.80 9.92
N GLN A 575 16.05 -17.28 9.65
CA GLN A 575 17.31 -17.77 10.20
C GLN A 575 17.35 -17.62 11.73
N ASN A 576 17.91 -18.62 12.44
CA ASN A 576 18.09 -18.60 13.89
C ASN A 576 18.89 -17.36 14.36
N SER A 577 19.86 -16.93 13.56
CA SER A 577 20.67 -15.73 13.81
C SER A 577 19.83 -14.46 13.97
N LEU A 578 18.71 -14.35 13.24
CA LEU A 578 17.80 -13.20 13.30
C LEU A 578 16.72 -13.40 14.36
N ILE A 579 16.00 -14.54 14.36
CA ILE A 579 14.87 -14.77 15.26
C ILE A 579 15.27 -14.82 16.75
N ASN A 580 16.53 -15.14 17.05
CA ASN A 580 17.06 -15.12 18.40
C ASN A 580 17.48 -13.71 18.89
N LYS A 581 17.59 -12.74 17.98
CA LYS A 581 18.09 -11.38 18.29
C LYS A 581 17.05 -10.30 18.12
N PHE A 582 16.12 -10.47 17.19
CA PHE A 582 15.14 -9.46 16.80
C PHE A 582 13.71 -9.99 16.98
N SER A 583 12.80 -9.11 17.35
CA SER A 583 11.37 -9.43 17.33
C SER A 583 10.90 -9.67 15.89
N LEU A 584 9.83 -10.45 15.73
CA LEU A 584 9.26 -10.73 14.40
C LEU A 584 8.85 -9.44 13.68
N LYS A 585 8.39 -8.43 14.43
CA LYS A 585 8.13 -7.08 13.91
C LYS A 585 9.37 -6.45 13.29
N GLU A 586 10.51 -6.48 13.98
CA GLU A 586 11.77 -5.93 13.47
C GLU A 586 12.27 -6.70 12.24
N ILE A 587 12.10 -8.03 12.23
CA ILE A 587 12.45 -8.89 11.11
C ILE A 587 11.67 -8.53 9.84
N VAL A 588 10.40 -8.15 9.94
CA VAL A 588 9.60 -7.79 8.77
C VAL A 588 9.69 -6.31 8.41
N ALA A 589 9.79 -5.40 9.41
CA ALA A 589 9.75 -3.96 9.16
C ALA A 589 11.12 -3.40 8.75
N ASN A 590 12.19 -3.75 9.47
CA ASN A 590 13.50 -3.15 9.24
C ASN A 590 14.04 -3.33 7.81
N PRO A 591 13.92 -4.51 7.15
CA PRO A 591 14.36 -4.65 5.75
C PRO A 591 13.63 -3.70 4.81
N ILE A 592 12.32 -3.52 4.97
CA ILE A 592 11.52 -2.62 4.14
C ILE A 592 11.93 -1.16 4.41
N GLU A 593 12.12 -0.82 5.69
CA GLU A 593 12.60 0.51 6.08
C GLU A 593 14.02 0.78 5.58
N ALA A 594 14.85 -0.24 5.45
CA ALA A 594 16.14 -0.15 4.79
C ALA A 594 16.02 0.02 3.26
N GLY A 595 14.96 -0.49 2.64
CA GLY A 595 14.71 -0.38 1.20
C GLY A 595 14.92 -1.68 0.42
N ILE A 596 14.74 -2.83 1.08
CA ILE A 596 14.63 -4.15 0.47
C ILE A 596 13.28 -4.27 -0.25
N ASP A 597 13.26 -4.85 -1.44
CA ASP A 597 12.05 -5.04 -2.24
C ASP A 597 11.35 -6.37 -1.97
N LEU A 598 12.12 -7.44 -1.74
CA LEU A 598 11.62 -8.81 -1.58
C LEU A 598 12.09 -9.39 -0.26
N LEU A 599 11.15 -9.89 0.54
CA LEU A 599 11.38 -10.54 1.83
C LEU A 599 11.27 -12.05 1.66
N MET A 600 12.30 -12.79 2.08
CA MET A 600 12.32 -14.24 1.99
C MET A 600 12.01 -14.91 3.35
N PHE A 601 11.05 -15.84 3.34
CA PHE A 601 10.71 -16.70 4.47
C PHE A 601 10.63 -18.14 3.95
N SER A 602 11.69 -18.90 4.12
CA SER A 602 11.78 -20.28 3.61
C SER A 602 10.84 -21.25 4.31
N GLY A 603 10.38 -20.91 5.52
CA GLY A 603 9.60 -21.80 6.37
C GLY A 603 10.43 -22.94 6.97
N TYR A 604 11.74 -22.79 7.02
CA TYR A 604 12.64 -23.83 7.51
C TYR A 604 12.70 -23.87 9.05
N ARG A 605 12.77 -22.70 9.70
CA ARG A 605 12.88 -22.57 11.16
C ARG A 605 11.63 -21.98 11.81
N LEU A 606 10.94 -21.13 11.10
CA LEU A 606 9.68 -20.49 11.51
C LEU A 606 8.65 -20.74 10.42
N PRO A 607 7.41 -21.21 10.75
CA PRO A 607 6.36 -21.29 9.74
C PRO A 607 6.22 -19.96 8.97
N ALA A 608 6.31 -20.01 7.65
CA ALA A 608 6.30 -18.81 6.82
C ALA A 608 5.10 -17.91 7.11
N GLU A 609 3.94 -18.50 7.44
CA GLU A 609 2.71 -17.78 7.79
C GLU A 609 2.89 -16.79 8.93
N GLN A 610 3.77 -17.09 9.90
CA GLN A 610 4.00 -16.18 11.03
C GLN A 610 4.69 -14.89 10.57
N GLY A 611 5.72 -14.99 9.73
CA GLY A 611 6.37 -13.82 9.12
C GLY A 611 5.42 -13.03 8.24
N LEU A 612 4.63 -13.72 7.43
CA LEU A 612 3.66 -13.10 6.53
C LEU A 612 2.52 -12.41 7.29
N ASP A 613 1.95 -13.07 8.32
CA ASP A 613 0.90 -12.46 9.15
C ASP A 613 1.41 -11.20 9.87
N GLU A 614 2.65 -11.24 10.35
CA GLU A 614 3.27 -10.07 10.99
C GLU A 614 3.56 -8.96 9.98
N PHE A 615 4.00 -9.28 8.77
CA PHE A 615 4.18 -8.30 7.70
C PHE A 615 2.89 -7.53 7.40
N PHE A 616 1.78 -8.25 7.18
CA PHE A 616 0.49 -7.62 6.93
C PHE A 616 0.00 -6.83 8.16
N ARG A 617 0.22 -7.35 9.38
CA ARG A 617 -0.12 -6.64 10.62
C ARG A 617 0.65 -5.33 10.73
N ALA A 618 1.96 -5.36 10.54
CA ALA A 618 2.84 -4.19 10.67
C ALA A 618 2.49 -3.11 9.62
N TYR A 619 2.23 -3.53 8.37
CA TYR A 619 1.80 -2.62 7.32
C TYR A 619 0.46 -1.95 7.68
N LEU A 620 -0.55 -2.72 8.06
CA LEU A 620 -1.88 -2.20 8.41
C LEU A 620 -1.84 -1.30 9.66
N ALA A 621 -0.90 -1.53 10.56
CA ALA A 621 -0.70 -0.69 11.76
C ALA A 621 0.10 0.59 11.49
N GLY A 622 0.63 0.80 10.27
CA GLY A 622 1.47 1.94 9.91
C GLY A 622 2.90 1.86 10.48
N GLU A 623 3.34 0.66 10.87
CA GLU A 623 4.68 0.40 11.38
C GLU A 623 5.69 0.14 10.25
N ILE A 624 5.21 0.00 9.02
CA ILE A 624 5.96 -0.05 7.77
C ILE A 624 5.58 1.18 6.95
N THR A 625 6.59 1.91 6.46
CA THR A 625 6.38 3.09 5.61
C THR A 625 5.67 2.68 4.32
N ARG A 626 4.46 3.19 4.16
CA ARG A 626 3.58 2.89 3.03
C ARG A 626 4.26 3.13 1.68
N GLU A 627 4.88 4.30 1.49
CA GLU A 627 5.54 4.68 0.24
C GLU A 627 6.65 3.70 -0.17
N LYS A 628 7.39 3.15 0.81
CA LYS A 628 8.44 2.16 0.55
C LYS A 628 7.85 0.84 0.06
N ALA A 629 6.78 0.37 0.70
CA ALA A 629 6.09 -0.85 0.29
C ALA A 629 5.44 -0.70 -1.10
N GLU A 630 4.80 0.44 -1.40
CA GLU A 630 4.23 0.75 -2.71
C GLU A 630 5.29 0.73 -3.80
N LYS A 631 6.42 1.41 -3.60
CA LYS A 631 7.55 1.43 -4.54
C LYS A 631 8.11 0.04 -4.80
N ALA A 632 8.26 -0.77 -3.76
CA ALA A 632 8.74 -2.15 -3.91
C ALA A 632 7.77 -3.00 -4.73
N VAL A 633 6.47 -2.97 -4.41
CA VAL A 633 5.42 -3.65 -5.17
C VAL A 633 5.44 -3.25 -6.65
N ASP A 634 5.51 -1.95 -6.94
CA ASP A 634 5.52 -1.43 -8.31
C ASP A 634 6.75 -1.93 -9.08
N ARG A 635 7.94 -1.90 -8.49
CA ARG A 635 9.18 -2.39 -9.10
C ARG A 635 9.11 -3.89 -9.42
N ILE A 636 8.58 -4.68 -8.50
CA ILE A 636 8.41 -6.14 -8.68
C ILE A 636 7.42 -6.42 -9.82
N ILE A 637 6.27 -5.76 -9.82
CA ILE A 637 5.25 -5.93 -10.87
C ILE A 637 5.77 -5.49 -12.24
N GLN A 638 6.54 -4.40 -12.30
CA GLN A 638 7.19 -3.94 -13.54
C GLN A 638 8.18 -4.98 -14.07
N LEU A 639 9.03 -5.57 -13.22
CA LEU A 639 9.94 -6.64 -13.60
C LEU A 639 9.18 -7.83 -14.18
N LYS A 640 8.16 -8.31 -13.48
CA LYS A 640 7.33 -9.46 -13.90
C LYS A 640 6.65 -9.21 -15.24
N ASN A 641 6.07 -8.03 -15.43
CA ASN A 641 5.42 -7.65 -16.69
C ASN A 641 6.40 -7.56 -17.86
N LYS A 642 7.64 -7.14 -17.61
CA LYS A 642 8.67 -6.99 -18.64
C LYS A 642 9.31 -8.31 -19.07
N LEU A 643 9.52 -9.23 -18.13
CA LEU A 643 10.39 -10.41 -18.34
C LEU A 643 9.66 -11.75 -18.32
N LEU A 644 8.47 -11.84 -17.72
CA LEU A 644 7.74 -13.09 -17.52
C LEU A 644 6.37 -13.13 -18.22
N LYS A 645 5.91 -12.04 -18.78
CA LYS A 645 4.74 -11.97 -19.68
C LYS A 645 5.22 -11.87 -21.12
#